data_414d782afd67f6ce35c9d8b383dbcbb7
#
_entry.id   414d782afd67f6ce35c9d8b383dbcbb7
#
_cell.length_a   1.000
_cell.length_b   1.000
_cell.length_c   1.000
_cell.angle_alpha   90.00
_cell.angle_beta   90.00
_cell.angle_gamma   90.00
#
_symmetry.space_group_name_H-M   'P 1'
#
loop_
_entity.id
_entity.type
_entity.pdbx_description
1 polymer ?
#
loop_
_entity_poly.entity_id
_entity_poly.type
_entity_poly.pdbx_seq_one_letter_code
_entity_poly.pdbx_strand_id
1 'polypeptide(L)'
;MTVTSEPGNPGGGDRGGATAYEEVAGIEQVHVDAGRRTLTVTFSGTLPARLDRHSFRVEGGQRVTEIRVLRVVRHTSAEAGGSPANRLTLTLDRPGDESTYRLRALGSGFRRGRDRAAFRFHPTDRGPAPAPSAPEPAPRASAWPAPAIDYLAKDFASFRRLLLERLALTLPKWTERRSPDVWVTLVELLAYVGDHLSYQQDAVATEAYLDTARLRTSVRRHARLVGYPMHEGCAARAVVCVQTDAAVPVRTADLAFTAFPVDGTPETAGPVLPLDLLVTGRHPVYRPMERREMVLRPEHNRIPLVPDSRTEAHLPAGATRAGLLDGDGTERALRLVPGDLLVLEEVAGAGHDDGAGPGPGGDRGPDPARRQAVRLTRVTPDVDPATGTLLVDVEWAVEDALTFPLRVGPADGPGRPRPTAVACGNALLVEQGIENTWLSGGGGEEIIQVPGPAGGHADPAPGDAVGPDAAVSSRDADGRPRTAAAARRARPFVTTLSGRHVTWSPPHPRPADLAAAQARQLTGLATRARNRLRDLHQSVTALSDEDRDFLDVLFGERQVRGLSDDGDPGRVLSRLLSRFDELLEPKLRRLDALDRRARSGYVLDPEDTGWELAQTWGRAAAWAVHPDNPALHGSVRGALRPDPREAVPALRLHPPKDGVDGDDAGPPWTPRRDLLASGPCDRHVVGETDDDGVLALRFGDGRSGAAPRPGTRLCAEYRIGNGQEGNIGAEAVNRIASRVPGVLEHVTGVRNPLPATGGTDPEPVAEARLAAPREPFRGLLRAVTAEDYATLAAARSDVQRAAATLRWNGSWYEAEVAVDPLGAPDPSPRLLEEVRASLHRFRRIGHDVVTRPAVQVPLDVALDVLVGPHCIADHVRAELLRRLLPGRGPDDGPGFFDPDALTFGTPVRAGALIALCMSVPGVRNAEVTRLRRLQAPGEGAAAGVEVPPTGELRLRPLEIARLDADAAHPENGRLVLRVRGGR
;
A
#
# COMPACT_ATOMS: atom_id res chain seq x y z
N MET A 1 24.98 51.04 -0.97
CA MET A 1 25.74 49.96 -0.38
C MET A 1 25.86 48.80 -1.37
N THR A 2 27.08 48.38 -1.49
CA THR A 2 27.58 47.45 -2.49
C THR A 2 27.45 46.04 -1.95
N VAL A 3 26.69 45.17 -2.57
CA VAL A 3 26.66 43.74 -2.21
C VAL A 3 27.53 42.99 -3.22
N THR A 4 28.67 42.48 -2.75
CA THR A 4 29.54 41.57 -3.49
C THR A 4 29.01 40.18 -3.46
N SER A 5 29.08 39.45 -4.57
CA SER A 5 28.76 38.04 -4.67
C SER A 5 29.76 37.21 -3.86
N GLU A 6 29.29 36.31 -2.97
CA GLU A 6 30.14 35.33 -2.28
C GLU A 6 30.82 34.39 -3.27
N PRO A 7 32.15 34.12 -3.10
CA PRO A 7 32.86 33.14 -3.91
C PRO A 7 32.65 31.73 -3.38
N GLY A 8 32.14 30.83 -4.21
CA GLY A 8 32.18 29.40 -3.97
C GLY A 8 33.61 28.88 -4.01
N ASN A 9 33.96 28.07 -3.02
CA ASN A 9 35.24 27.46 -2.74
C ASN A 9 35.80 26.69 -3.94
N PRO A 10 37.02 26.91 -4.41
CA PRO A 10 37.69 26.07 -5.41
C PRO A 10 38.68 25.13 -4.77
N GLY A 11 38.41 23.82 -4.82
CA GLY A 11 39.42 22.79 -4.56
C GLY A 11 39.94 22.19 -5.85
N GLY A 12 41.27 22.13 -5.96
CA GLY A 12 42.00 21.22 -6.84
C GLY A 12 42.53 21.82 -8.14
N GLY A 13 43.85 22.00 -8.17
CA GLY A 13 44.61 22.51 -9.31
C GLY A 13 44.82 21.48 -10.41
N ASP A 14 45.05 21.97 -11.60
CA ASP A 14 46.14 21.48 -12.47
C ASP A 14 46.61 22.60 -13.45
N ARG A 15 47.90 22.54 -13.74
CA ARG A 15 48.60 23.49 -14.62
C ARG A 15 48.53 23.01 -16.07
N GLY A 16 48.29 23.89 -16.98
CA GLY A 16 48.67 23.65 -18.38
C GLY A 16 47.81 24.43 -19.41
N GLY A 17 48.43 25.42 -20.09
CA GLY A 17 48.01 25.91 -21.41
C GLY A 17 47.16 27.18 -21.45
N ALA A 18 47.86 28.33 -21.51
CA ALA A 18 47.24 29.60 -21.83
C ALA A 18 46.86 29.70 -23.31
N THR A 19 45.56 29.49 -23.60
CA THR A 19 44.92 30.06 -24.79
C THR A 19 44.02 31.19 -24.34
N ALA A 20 44.17 32.40 -24.96
CA ALA A 20 43.40 33.58 -24.66
C ALA A 20 41.90 33.27 -24.91
N TYR A 21 41.17 32.96 -23.84
CA TYR A 21 39.71 32.98 -23.85
C TYR A 21 39.29 34.45 -23.77
N GLU A 22 38.55 34.98 -24.76
CA GLU A 22 37.81 36.22 -24.62
C GLU A 22 37.02 36.16 -23.31
N GLU A 23 37.33 37.10 -22.38
CA GLU A 23 36.66 37.15 -21.10
C GLU A 23 35.18 37.49 -21.29
N VAL A 24 34.31 36.49 -21.24
CA VAL A 24 32.85 36.65 -21.37
C VAL A 24 32.31 37.41 -20.16
N ALA A 25 31.42 38.39 -20.42
CA ALA A 25 30.93 39.33 -19.40
C ALA A 25 30.14 38.61 -18.29
N GLY A 26 30.41 38.96 -17.02
CA GLY A 26 29.67 38.52 -15.84
C GLY A 26 29.27 39.73 -14.98
N ILE A 27 28.06 39.68 -14.38
CA ILE A 27 27.61 40.75 -13.46
C ILE A 27 28.47 40.70 -12.20
N GLU A 28 29.11 41.77 -11.89
CA GLU A 28 29.96 41.95 -10.71
C GLU A 28 29.22 42.71 -9.61
N GLN A 29 28.53 43.77 -9.98
CA GLN A 29 27.84 44.65 -9.03
C GLN A 29 26.62 45.33 -9.65
N VAL A 30 25.57 45.47 -8.83
CA VAL A 30 24.35 46.23 -9.17
C VAL A 30 24.15 47.32 -8.12
N HIS A 31 24.12 48.54 -8.55
CA HIS A 31 23.86 49.71 -7.71
C HIS A 31 22.54 50.35 -8.11
N VAL A 32 21.69 50.63 -7.12
CA VAL A 32 20.40 51.31 -7.31
C VAL A 32 20.58 52.80 -7.06
N ASP A 33 20.21 53.65 -8.02
CA ASP A 33 20.27 55.07 -7.90
C ASP A 33 19.23 55.65 -6.89
N ALA A 34 19.46 56.86 -6.39
CA ALA A 34 18.59 57.53 -5.42
C ALA A 34 17.13 57.68 -5.91
N GLY A 35 16.94 57.79 -7.22
CA GLY A 35 15.62 57.84 -7.85
C GLY A 35 14.91 56.50 -7.93
N ARG A 36 15.56 55.40 -7.55
CA ARG A 36 15.07 54.00 -7.51
C ARG A 36 14.49 53.48 -8.82
N ARG A 37 14.68 54.19 -9.92
CA ARG A 37 14.28 53.76 -11.28
C ARG A 37 15.46 53.46 -12.19
N THR A 38 16.67 53.60 -11.70
CA THR A 38 17.87 53.42 -12.47
C THR A 38 18.79 52.44 -11.75
N LEU A 39 19.27 51.44 -12.46
CA LEU A 39 20.28 50.50 -11.98
C LEU A 39 21.58 50.74 -12.72
N THR A 40 22.66 50.97 -11.99
CA THR A 40 24.01 50.99 -12.54
C THR A 40 24.63 49.60 -12.31
N VAL A 41 24.95 48.89 -13.40
CA VAL A 41 25.48 47.54 -13.37
C VAL A 41 26.91 47.52 -13.87
N THR A 42 27.80 46.98 -13.07
CA THR A 42 29.23 46.79 -13.41
C THR A 42 29.45 45.30 -13.76
N PHE A 43 30.19 45.05 -14.82
CA PHE A 43 30.51 43.72 -15.32
C PHE A 43 32.02 43.44 -15.26
N SER A 44 32.39 42.21 -15.04
CA SER A 44 33.73 41.68 -15.31
C SER A 44 33.77 41.17 -16.75
N GLY A 45 34.85 41.40 -17.47
CA GLY A 45 35.01 40.93 -18.85
C GLY A 45 34.38 41.88 -19.89
N THR A 46 34.43 41.48 -21.15
CA THR A 46 34.00 42.29 -22.31
C THR A 46 32.51 42.17 -22.57
N LEU A 47 31.81 43.29 -22.56
CA LEU A 47 30.36 43.32 -22.84
C LEU A 47 30.06 43.05 -24.32
N PRO A 48 29.01 42.30 -24.65
CA PRO A 48 28.54 42.08 -26.01
C PRO A 48 28.30 43.38 -26.78
N ALA A 49 28.64 43.38 -28.07
CA ALA A 49 28.54 44.59 -28.89
C ALA A 49 27.11 45.14 -29.02
N ARG A 50 26.12 44.28 -29.07
CA ARG A 50 24.69 44.68 -29.14
C ARG A 50 23.99 44.28 -27.85
N LEU A 51 23.52 45.23 -27.09
CA LEU A 51 22.72 45.08 -25.89
C LEU A 51 21.49 45.96 -26.00
N ASP A 52 20.33 45.38 -25.73
CA ASP A 52 19.05 46.09 -25.76
C ASP A 52 18.27 45.84 -24.45
N ARG A 53 17.05 46.38 -24.38
CA ARG A 53 16.19 46.19 -23.21
C ARG A 53 15.79 44.74 -22.94
N HIS A 54 15.82 43.85 -23.94
CA HIS A 54 15.48 42.42 -23.82
C HIS A 54 16.66 41.59 -23.35
N SER A 55 17.86 42.15 -23.37
CA SER A 55 19.07 41.49 -22.85
C SER A 55 19.10 41.41 -21.31
N PHE A 56 18.16 42.06 -20.62
CA PHE A 56 18.11 42.09 -19.16
C PHE A 56 16.68 41.87 -18.65
N ARG A 57 16.56 41.12 -17.58
CA ARG A 57 15.30 40.86 -16.90
C ARG A 57 15.46 41.06 -15.40
N VAL A 58 14.49 41.72 -14.77
CA VAL A 58 14.40 41.86 -13.32
C VAL A 58 13.37 40.83 -12.83
N GLU A 59 13.80 39.96 -11.94
CA GLU A 59 12.98 38.87 -11.38
C GLU A 59 12.87 39.08 -9.86
N GLY A 60 11.73 38.70 -9.27
CA GLY A 60 11.48 38.84 -7.83
C GLY A 60 10.42 39.87 -7.51
N GLY A 61 10.37 40.27 -6.25
CA GLY A 61 9.34 41.16 -5.71
C GLY A 61 8.21 40.41 -5.00
N GLN A 62 7.74 40.96 -3.86
CA GLN A 62 6.58 40.41 -3.14
C GLN A 62 5.29 41.20 -3.45
N ARG A 63 5.39 42.51 -3.54
CA ARG A 63 4.25 43.41 -3.82
C ARG A 63 4.35 44.01 -5.21
N VAL A 64 5.55 44.31 -5.68
CA VAL A 64 5.81 44.87 -7.00
C VAL A 64 6.59 43.82 -7.81
N THR A 65 5.92 43.14 -8.70
CA THR A 65 6.48 42.15 -9.62
C THR A 65 6.53 42.67 -11.05
N GLU A 66 7.20 42.00 -11.97
CA GLU A 66 7.27 42.35 -13.41
C GLU A 66 7.83 43.71 -13.73
N ILE A 67 8.95 44.07 -13.07
CA ILE A 67 9.65 45.33 -13.39
C ILE A 67 10.37 45.16 -14.74
N ARG A 68 10.13 46.08 -15.67
CA ARG A 68 10.66 46.02 -17.02
C ARG A 68 11.81 47.00 -17.21
N VAL A 69 12.82 46.60 -17.96
CA VAL A 69 13.90 47.47 -18.41
C VAL A 69 13.41 48.24 -19.64
N LEU A 70 13.36 49.57 -19.56
CA LEU A 70 12.91 50.44 -20.63
C LEU A 70 14.07 50.84 -21.56
N ARG A 71 15.24 51.11 -20.98
CA ARG A 71 16.40 51.64 -21.70
C ARG A 71 17.69 51.07 -21.12
N VAL A 72 18.64 50.80 -22.00
CA VAL A 72 20.01 50.37 -21.65
C VAL A 72 20.95 51.42 -22.24
N VAL A 73 21.82 51.97 -21.41
CA VAL A 73 22.83 52.95 -21.83
C VAL A 73 24.22 52.43 -21.44
N ARG A 74 25.13 52.40 -22.40
CA ARG A 74 26.53 52.01 -22.18
C ARG A 74 27.37 53.25 -21.91
N HIS A 75 28.18 53.24 -20.88
CA HIS A 75 29.11 54.31 -20.58
C HIS A 75 30.36 54.18 -21.44
N THR A 76 30.69 55.30 -22.20
CA THR A 76 31.81 55.29 -23.16
C THR A 76 32.93 56.27 -22.76
N SER A 77 32.82 57.04 -21.65
CA SER A 77 33.81 58.00 -21.25
C SER A 77 34.28 57.89 -19.80
N ALA A 78 35.50 58.36 -19.54
CA ALA A 78 36.23 58.19 -18.29
C ALA A 78 35.88 59.27 -17.25
N GLU A 79 34.64 59.24 -16.74
CA GLU A 79 34.33 60.09 -15.57
C GLU A 79 34.17 59.22 -14.35
N ALA A 80 35.10 59.27 -13.42
CA ALA A 80 35.25 58.65 -12.13
C ALA A 80 35.69 57.12 -12.06
N GLY A 81 37.04 56.98 -12.00
CA GLY A 81 37.69 55.95 -11.14
C GLY A 81 37.44 54.51 -11.40
N GLY A 82 37.40 53.99 -12.61
CA GLY A 82 37.33 52.57 -12.97
C GLY A 82 37.13 52.42 -14.47
N SER A 83 37.55 51.30 -15.08
CA SER A 83 37.46 51.08 -16.54
C SER A 83 36.04 51.31 -17.05
N PRO A 84 35.82 52.34 -17.91
CA PRO A 84 34.48 52.80 -18.32
C PRO A 84 33.77 51.83 -19.27
N ALA A 85 34.47 50.87 -19.83
CA ALA A 85 33.97 49.98 -20.86
C ALA A 85 32.98 48.92 -20.36
N ASN A 86 32.93 48.67 -19.05
CA ASN A 86 32.17 47.55 -18.47
C ASN A 86 31.02 47.98 -17.56
N ARG A 87 30.50 49.20 -17.74
CA ARG A 87 29.40 49.72 -16.94
C ARG A 87 28.17 50.05 -17.83
N LEU A 88 26.97 49.58 -17.37
CA LEU A 88 25.70 49.87 -18.02
C LEU A 88 24.75 50.55 -17.05
N THR A 89 23.95 51.47 -17.58
CA THR A 89 22.80 52.04 -16.85
C THR A 89 21.50 51.51 -17.45
N LEU A 90 20.70 50.87 -16.60
CA LEU A 90 19.39 50.30 -16.93
C LEU A 90 18.31 51.20 -16.34
N THR A 91 17.40 51.73 -17.16
CA THR A 91 16.24 52.48 -16.69
C THR A 91 15.04 51.54 -16.60
N LEU A 92 14.35 51.56 -15.46
CA LEU A 92 13.21 50.70 -15.15
C LEU A 92 11.88 51.46 -15.30
N ASP A 93 10.80 50.75 -15.58
CA ASP A 93 9.45 51.33 -15.70
C ASP A 93 8.91 51.83 -14.35
N ARG A 94 9.25 51.11 -13.25
CA ARG A 94 8.85 51.44 -11.89
C ARG A 94 9.88 51.00 -10.87
N PRO A 95 9.91 51.61 -9.66
CA PRO A 95 10.72 51.10 -8.57
C PRO A 95 10.10 49.84 -7.96
N GLY A 96 10.91 48.97 -7.35
CA GLY A 96 10.44 47.80 -6.61
C GLY A 96 10.13 48.09 -5.13
N ASP A 97 9.63 47.09 -4.44
CA ASP A 97 9.39 47.11 -2.99
C ASP A 97 10.65 46.79 -2.18
N GLU A 98 10.50 46.54 -0.88
CA GLU A 98 11.62 46.25 0.05
C GLU A 98 12.18 44.83 -0.10
N SER A 99 11.58 43.99 -0.94
CA SER A 99 12.03 42.63 -1.15
C SER A 99 13.31 42.52 -1.97
N THR A 100 13.90 41.34 -2.03
CA THR A 100 15.09 41.07 -2.82
C THR A 100 14.69 40.75 -4.27
N TYR A 101 15.28 41.53 -5.21
CA TYR A 101 15.18 41.28 -6.64
C TYR A 101 16.44 40.63 -7.19
N ARG A 102 16.36 40.07 -8.37
CA ARG A 102 17.49 39.54 -9.14
C ARG A 102 17.52 40.18 -10.52
N LEU A 103 18.62 40.77 -10.87
CA LEU A 103 18.90 41.16 -12.25
C LEU A 103 19.52 39.95 -12.97
N ARG A 104 18.96 39.56 -14.09
CA ARG A 104 19.44 38.50 -14.96
C ARG A 104 19.78 39.03 -16.32
N ALA A 105 21.01 38.74 -16.78
CA ALA A 105 21.45 38.98 -18.13
C ALA A 105 21.13 37.79 -19.02
N LEU A 106 20.55 38.03 -20.20
CA LEU A 106 20.08 37.00 -21.12
C LEU A 106 20.95 37.01 -22.39
N GLY A 107 21.30 35.80 -22.88
CA GLY A 107 22.08 35.60 -24.12
C GLY A 107 23.41 34.92 -23.91
N SER A 108 23.98 34.40 -25.03
CA SER A 108 25.22 33.59 -25.01
C SER A 108 26.49 34.41 -24.73
N GLY A 109 26.39 35.75 -24.70
CA GLY A 109 27.52 36.65 -24.37
C GLY A 109 27.75 36.89 -22.87
N PHE A 110 27.02 36.18 -21.98
CA PHE A 110 27.18 36.29 -20.54
C PHE A 110 27.64 34.98 -19.92
N ARG A 111 28.53 35.06 -18.92
CA ARG A 111 29.08 33.87 -18.24
C ARG A 111 28.01 33.19 -17.37
N ARG A 112 27.70 31.90 -17.64
CA ARG A 112 26.81 31.10 -16.81
C ARG A 112 27.29 31.06 -15.36
N GLY A 113 26.37 31.35 -14.40
CA GLY A 113 26.65 31.41 -12.97
C GLY A 113 27.06 32.80 -12.48
N ARG A 114 27.44 33.75 -13.39
CA ARG A 114 27.59 35.18 -13.13
C ARG A 114 26.68 36.03 -14.02
N ASP A 115 25.65 35.41 -14.58
CA ASP A 115 24.59 36.03 -15.39
C ASP A 115 23.49 36.70 -14.55
N ARG A 116 23.59 36.60 -13.20
CA ARG A 116 22.58 37.11 -12.28
C ARG A 116 23.20 37.68 -11.02
N ALA A 117 22.59 38.75 -10.50
CA ALA A 117 22.95 39.35 -9.22
C ALA A 117 21.69 39.76 -8.44
N ALA A 118 21.73 39.56 -7.13
CA ALA A 118 20.66 40.00 -6.24
C ALA A 118 20.86 41.48 -5.85
N PHE A 119 19.77 42.24 -5.74
CA PHE A 119 19.79 43.66 -5.30
C PHE A 119 18.47 43.99 -4.57
N ARG A 120 18.44 45.14 -3.90
CA ARG A 120 17.25 45.70 -3.25
C ARG A 120 17.10 47.17 -3.63
N PHE A 121 15.87 47.61 -3.84
CA PHE A 121 15.56 49.03 -4.10
C PHE A 121 15.66 49.87 -2.84
N HIS A 122 15.56 49.27 -1.67
CA HIS A 122 15.62 49.90 -0.36
C HIS A 122 16.77 49.27 0.44
N PRO A 123 17.90 49.95 0.66
CA PRO A 123 18.95 49.44 1.50
C PRO A 123 18.47 49.38 2.95
N THR A 124 18.69 48.26 3.59
CA THR A 124 18.45 48.08 5.03
C THR A 124 19.64 48.63 5.83
N ASP A 125 19.96 49.89 5.69
CA ASP A 125 20.90 50.48 6.60
C ASP A 125 20.17 50.98 7.85
N ARG A 126 20.47 50.37 8.98
CA ARG A 126 20.27 50.98 10.27
C ARG A 126 21.34 52.09 10.45
N GLY A 127 21.19 53.15 9.68
CA GLY A 127 21.78 54.39 10.02
C GLY A 127 21.11 54.98 11.26
N PRO A 128 21.73 56.01 11.96
CA PRO A 128 21.11 56.66 13.07
C PRO A 128 19.69 57.11 12.65
N ALA A 129 18.73 56.87 13.53
CA ALA A 129 17.33 57.19 13.29
C ALA A 129 17.22 58.60 12.65
N PRO A 130 16.49 58.77 11.53
CA PRO A 130 16.27 60.08 10.95
C PRO A 130 15.69 60.97 12.04
N ALA A 131 16.21 62.23 12.12
CA ALA A 131 15.63 63.24 12.97
C ALA A 131 14.10 63.24 12.79
N PRO A 132 13.30 63.34 13.86
CA PRO A 132 11.87 63.28 13.77
C PRO A 132 11.43 64.27 12.66
N SER A 133 10.84 63.70 11.62
CA SER A 133 10.14 64.51 10.62
C SER A 133 9.19 65.43 11.37
N ALA A 134 9.03 66.63 10.90
CA ALA A 134 8.06 67.60 11.44
C ALA A 134 6.75 66.87 11.70
N PRO A 135 6.14 67.05 12.87
CA PRO A 135 4.94 66.27 13.25
C PRO A 135 3.95 66.36 12.09
N GLU A 136 3.53 65.20 11.59
CA GLU A 136 2.37 65.14 10.71
C GLU A 136 1.30 66.03 11.33
N PRO A 137 0.64 66.88 10.55
CA PRO A 137 -0.45 67.74 11.07
C PRO A 137 -1.38 66.75 11.79
N ALA A 138 -1.52 66.99 13.11
CA ALA A 138 -2.33 66.12 13.97
C ALA A 138 -3.62 65.81 13.22
N PRO A 139 -4.01 64.50 13.09
CA PRO A 139 -5.24 64.14 12.43
C PRO A 139 -6.31 65.00 13.04
N ARG A 140 -7.04 65.82 12.20
CA ARG A 140 -8.11 66.66 12.67
C ARG A 140 -8.87 65.85 13.68
N ALA A 141 -8.81 66.26 14.97
CA ALA A 141 -9.48 65.55 16.02
C ALA A 141 -10.92 65.34 15.56
N SER A 142 -11.31 64.15 15.33
CA SER A 142 -12.70 63.83 14.98
C SER A 142 -13.49 64.44 16.14
N ALA A 143 -14.50 65.26 15.82
CA ALA A 143 -15.29 66.00 16.84
C ALA A 143 -15.93 65.10 17.88
N TRP A 144 -15.74 63.80 17.75
CA TRP A 144 -16.29 62.78 18.61
C TRP A 144 -15.16 61.89 19.09
N PRO A 145 -14.97 61.67 20.39
CA PRO A 145 -14.06 60.68 20.93
C PRO A 145 -14.42 59.34 20.34
N ALA A 146 -13.44 58.62 19.77
CA ALA A 146 -13.68 57.25 19.30
C ALA A 146 -14.20 56.39 20.46
N PRO A 147 -15.37 55.76 20.34
CA PRO A 147 -15.93 54.95 21.42
C PRO A 147 -14.97 53.77 21.71
N ALA A 148 -14.76 53.49 23.00
CA ALA A 148 -14.04 52.31 23.40
C ALA A 148 -14.80 51.09 22.84
N ILE A 149 -14.12 50.25 22.04
CA ILE A 149 -14.70 49.05 21.50
C ILE A 149 -14.48 47.93 22.50
N ASP A 150 -15.53 47.29 22.95
CA ASP A 150 -15.48 46.12 23.78
C ASP A 150 -15.20 44.90 22.86
N TYR A 151 -13.95 44.51 22.74
CA TYR A 151 -13.54 43.35 21.98
C TYR A 151 -13.94 42.01 22.62
N LEU A 152 -14.51 42.00 23.83
CA LEU A 152 -15.01 40.83 24.54
C LEU A 152 -16.50 40.57 24.30
N ALA A 153 -17.19 41.47 23.55
CA ALA A 153 -18.58 41.27 23.17
C ALA A 153 -18.72 40.04 22.30
N LYS A 154 -19.50 39.05 22.74
CA LYS A 154 -19.65 37.76 22.08
C LYS A 154 -21.09 37.27 21.91
N ASP A 155 -22.02 37.78 22.70
CA ASP A 155 -23.43 37.39 22.72
C ASP A 155 -24.34 38.56 22.38
N PHE A 156 -25.60 38.24 22.09
CA PHE A 156 -26.62 39.22 21.72
C PHE A 156 -26.69 40.40 22.72
N ALA A 157 -26.64 40.14 24.03
CA ALA A 157 -26.73 41.18 25.06
C ALA A 157 -25.55 42.13 25.06
N SER A 158 -24.33 41.60 24.91
CA SER A 158 -23.10 42.39 24.84
C SER A 158 -23.01 43.18 23.51
N PHE A 159 -23.38 42.58 22.37
CA PHE A 159 -23.42 43.29 21.08
C PHE A 159 -24.49 44.38 21.11
N ARG A 160 -25.68 44.12 21.63
CA ARG A 160 -26.75 45.08 21.77
C ARG A 160 -26.29 46.28 22.61
N ARG A 161 -25.68 46.06 23.77
CA ARG A 161 -25.12 47.10 24.62
C ARG A 161 -24.06 47.91 23.89
N LEU A 162 -23.08 47.27 23.26
CA LEU A 162 -22.01 47.92 22.51
C LEU A 162 -22.56 48.81 21.39
N LEU A 163 -23.53 48.34 20.63
CA LEU A 163 -24.14 49.09 19.54
C LEU A 163 -24.97 50.30 20.07
N LEU A 164 -25.70 50.15 21.17
CA LEU A 164 -26.42 51.22 21.80
C LEU A 164 -25.49 52.32 22.37
N GLU A 165 -24.40 51.92 23.01
CA GLU A 165 -23.36 52.81 23.54
C GLU A 165 -22.68 53.56 22.39
N ARG A 166 -22.38 52.91 21.28
CA ARG A 166 -21.82 53.53 20.06
C ARG A 166 -22.81 54.54 19.44
N LEU A 167 -24.07 54.17 19.33
CA LEU A 167 -25.09 55.04 18.82
C LEU A 167 -25.29 56.28 19.71
N ALA A 168 -25.19 56.12 21.04
CA ALA A 168 -25.28 57.25 21.97
C ALA A 168 -24.16 58.30 21.74
N LEU A 169 -22.98 57.83 21.36
CA LEU A 169 -21.85 58.69 21.04
C LEU A 169 -21.95 59.33 19.66
N THR A 170 -22.38 58.56 18.65
CA THR A 170 -22.45 59.03 17.25
C THR A 170 -23.72 59.84 16.95
N LEU A 171 -24.84 59.58 17.63
CA LEU A 171 -26.14 60.24 17.46
C LEU A 171 -26.67 60.70 18.83
N PRO A 172 -26.05 61.72 19.47
CA PRO A 172 -26.41 62.14 20.83
C PRO A 172 -27.84 62.71 20.95
N LYS A 173 -28.45 63.10 19.84
CA LYS A 173 -29.85 63.57 19.83
C LYS A 173 -30.87 62.41 19.88
N TRP A 174 -30.44 61.16 19.60
CA TRP A 174 -31.35 60.02 19.73
C TRP A 174 -31.31 59.46 21.14
N THR A 175 -32.35 59.54 21.85
CA THR A 175 -32.46 59.18 23.27
C THR A 175 -33.39 58.00 23.53
N GLU A 176 -34.09 57.55 22.50
CA GLU A 176 -35.05 56.44 22.63
C GLU A 176 -34.29 55.11 22.87
N ARG A 177 -34.80 54.26 23.76
CA ARG A 177 -34.26 53.02 24.19
C ARG A 177 -35.31 51.88 24.27
N ARG A 178 -36.54 52.18 23.84
CA ARG A 178 -37.64 51.20 23.92
C ARG A 178 -37.70 50.34 22.72
N SER A 179 -38.07 49.09 22.88
CA SER A 179 -38.10 48.08 21.81
C SER A 179 -38.98 48.41 20.61
N PRO A 180 -40.06 49.23 20.70
CA PRO A 180 -40.87 49.59 19.55
C PRO A 180 -40.20 50.61 18.60
N ASP A 181 -39.05 51.13 18.96
CA ASP A 181 -38.33 52.11 18.10
C ASP A 181 -37.61 51.38 16.94
N VAL A 182 -37.74 51.93 15.74
CA VAL A 182 -37.13 51.36 14.52
C VAL A 182 -35.60 51.22 14.62
N TRP A 183 -34.93 52.19 15.25
CA TRP A 183 -33.50 52.17 15.44
C TRP A 183 -33.07 51.10 16.45
N VAL A 184 -33.87 50.96 17.52
CA VAL A 184 -33.62 49.87 18.49
C VAL A 184 -33.81 48.52 17.86
N THR A 185 -34.84 48.34 17.04
CA THR A 185 -35.05 47.09 16.25
C THR A 185 -33.88 46.79 15.33
N LEU A 186 -33.36 47.81 14.63
CA LEU A 186 -32.14 47.63 13.79
C LEU A 186 -30.91 47.25 14.61
N VAL A 187 -30.72 47.84 15.78
CA VAL A 187 -29.65 47.43 16.69
C VAL A 187 -29.82 46.00 17.15
N GLU A 188 -31.04 45.61 17.50
CA GLU A 188 -31.30 44.21 17.90
C GLU A 188 -31.08 43.20 16.77
N LEU A 189 -31.47 43.51 15.54
CA LEU A 189 -31.16 42.72 14.36
C LEU A 189 -29.63 42.60 14.13
N LEU A 190 -28.90 43.71 14.21
CA LEU A 190 -27.45 43.69 14.09
C LEU A 190 -26.78 42.95 15.21
N ALA A 191 -27.27 43.07 16.47
CA ALA A 191 -26.77 42.30 17.59
C ALA A 191 -27.04 40.82 17.44
N TYR A 192 -28.20 40.42 16.90
CA TYR A 192 -28.53 39.03 16.58
C TYR A 192 -27.60 38.46 15.50
N VAL A 193 -27.35 39.23 14.41
CA VAL A 193 -26.37 38.83 13.39
C VAL A 193 -24.98 38.68 14.00
N GLY A 194 -24.58 39.63 14.88
CA GLY A 194 -23.29 39.58 15.58
C GLY A 194 -23.16 38.35 16.45
N ASP A 195 -24.19 37.99 17.18
CA ASP A 195 -24.23 36.77 18.00
C ASP A 195 -24.05 35.49 17.16
N HIS A 196 -24.82 35.38 16.06
CA HIS A 196 -24.66 34.28 15.12
C HIS A 196 -23.26 34.19 14.51
N LEU A 197 -22.68 35.34 14.09
CA LEU A 197 -21.29 35.36 13.57
C LEU A 197 -20.27 34.98 14.65
N SER A 198 -20.45 35.42 15.89
CA SER A 198 -19.60 35.03 17.01
C SER A 198 -19.68 33.53 17.31
N TYR A 199 -20.88 32.98 17.32
CA TYR A 199 -21.09 31.54 17.46
C TYR A 199 -20.44 30.74 16.35
N GLN A 200 -20.60 31.17 15.09
CA GLN A 200 -19.94 30.54 13.95
C GLN A 200 -18.41 30.65 14.06
N GLN A 201 -17.88 31.79 14.51
CA GLN A 201 -16.43 31.94 14.73
C GLN A 201 -15.92 31.00 15.81
N ASP A 202 -16.64 30.83 16.91
CA ASP A 202 -16.29 29.89 17.98
C ASP A 202 -16.34 28.43 17.50
N ALA A 203 -17.34 28.08 16.67
CA ALA A 203 -17.41 26.77 16.05
C ALA A 203 -16.21 26.50 15.15
N VAL A 204 -15.82 27.48 14.31
CA VAL A 204 -14.62 27.37 13.46
C VAL A 204 -13.35 27.30 14.31
N ALA A 205 -13.25 28.08 15.40
CA ALA A 205 -12.10 28.05 16.29
C ALA A 205 -11.97 26.71 17.02
N THR A 206 -13.09 26.08 17.39
CA THR A 206 -13.11 24.73 17.96
C THR A 206 -12.51 23.71 17.01
N GLU A 207 -12.78 23.83 15.72
CA GLU A 207 -12.25 22.93 14.69
C GLU A 207 -10.79 23.23 14.28
N ALA A 208 -10.18 24.31 14.76
CA ALA A 208 -8.84 24.74 14.38
C ALA A 208 -7.70 23.91 14.99
N TYR A 209 -7.95 23.17 16.05
CA TYR A 209 -6.96 22.39 16.77
C TYR A 209 -7.38 20.93 16.91
N LEU A 210 -6.43 19.99 16.82
CA LEU A 210 -6.69 18.56 16.91
C LEU A 210 -7.42 18.18 18.21
N ASP A 211 -7.04 18.77 19.34
CA ASP A 211 -7.60 18.44 20.66
C ASP A 211 -9.05 18.88 20.81
N THR A 212 -9.45 19.96 20.15
CA THR A 212 -10.79 20.54 20.26
C THR A 212 -11.71 20.21 19.09
N ALA A 213 -11.15 19.82 17.93
CA ALA A 213 -11.90 19.49 16.72
C ALA A 213 -12.89 18.34 17.00
N ARG A 214 -14.13 18.48 16.56
CA ARG A 214 -15.22 17.52 16.76
C ARG A 214 -15.57 16.77 15.50
N LEU A 215 -15.49 17.46 14.35
CA LEU A 215 -15.84 16.90 13.06
C LEU A 215 -14.75 15.95 12.58
N ARG A 216 -15.17 14.78 12.10
CA ARG A 216 -14.29 13.76 11.52
C ARG A 216 -13.37 14.32 10.43
N THR A 217 -13.93 15.18 9.56
CA THR A 217 -13.19 15.83 8.47
C THR A 217 -12.07 16.75 8.98
N SER A 218 -12.32 17.49 10.08
CA SER A 218 -11.32 18.38 10.70
C SER A 218 -10.19 17.56 11.34
N VAL A 219 -10.54 16.55 12.13
CA VAL A 219 -9.55 15.66 12.78
C VAL A 219 -8.70 14.95 11.74
N ARG A 220 -9.29 14.42 10.66
CA ARG A 220 -8.55 13.82 9.54
C ARG A 220 -7.55 14.78 8.90
N ARG A 221 -7.95 16.03 8.67
CA ARG A 221 -7.07 17.05 8.08
C ARG A 221 -5.92 17.41 9.00
N HIS A 222 -6.16 17.54 10.30
CA HIS A 222 -5.10 17.75 11.30
C HIS A 222 -4.17 16.54 11.41
N ALA A 223 -4.70 15.33 11.47
CA ALA A 223 -3.93 14.09 11.52
C ALA A 223 -3.00 13.93 10.31
N ARG A 224 -3.46 14.33 9.12
CA ARG A 224 -2.64 14.34 7.90
C ARG A 224 -1.41 15.25 7.99
N LEU A 225 -1.48 16.35 8.74
CA LEU A 225 -0.33 17.27 8.90
C LEU A 225 0.84 16.59 9.62
N VAL A 226 0.58 15.60 10.42
CA VAL A 226 1.59 14.79 11.12
C VAL A 226 1.82 13.42 10.48
N GLY A 227 1.25 13.19 9.29
CA GLY A 227 1.40 11.96 8.51
C GLY A 227 0.54 10.79 8.99
N TYR A 228 -0.40 11.00 9.92
CA TYR A 228 -1.28 9.97 10.42
C TYR A 228 -2.42 9.67 9.44
N PRO A 229 -2.54 8.41 8.92
CA PRO A 229 -3.60 8.02 8.01
C PRO A 229 -4.83 7.55 8.80
N MET A 230 -5.69 8.46 9.23
CA MET A 230 -6.99 8.11 9.82
C MET A 230 -7.81 7.30 8.81
N HIS A 231 -8.24 6.08 9.17
CA HIS A 231 -8.94 5.18 8.27
C HIS A 231 -10.46 5.28 8.37
N GLU A 232 -11.14 4.98 7.26
CA GLU A 232 -12.59 5.00 7.13
C GLU A 232 -13.24 3.62 7.31
N GLY A 233 -12.53 2.74 8.01
CA GLY A 233 -12.91 1.35 8.13
C GLY A 233 -12.47 0.51 6.93
N CYS A 234 -12.95 -0.72 6.89
CA CYS A 234 -12.66 -1.66 5.83
C CYS A 234 -13.80 -2.66 5.69
N ALA A 235 -14.08 -3.08 4.48
CA ALA A 235 -15.05 -4.12 4.17
C ALA A 235 -14.54 -5.50 4.59
N ALA A 236 -15.44 -6.37 5.07
CA ALA A 236 -15.13 -7.75 5.37
C ALA A 236 -14.92 -8.57 4.09
N ARG A 237 -14.07 -9.60 4.18
CA ARG A 237 -13.78 -10.53 3.09
C ARG A 237 -14.04 -11.96 3.50
N ALA A 238 -14.50 -12.78 2.55
CA ALA A 238 -14.77 -14.20 2.77
C ALA A 238 -14.36 -15.01 1.55
N VAL A 239 -14.26 -16.33 1.75
CA VAL A 239 -14.22 -17.31 0.67
C VAL A 239 -15.57 -18.02 0.64
N VAL A 240 -16.23 -18.02 -0.52
CA VAL A 240 -17.51 -18.67 -0.74
C VAL A 240 -17.33 -19.81 -1.72
N CYS A 241 -17.86 -21.00 -1.39
CA CYS A 241 -17.92 -22.17 -2.25
C CYS A 241 -19.34 -22.33 -2.79
N VAL A 242 -19.44 -22.56 -4.11
CA VAL A 242 -20.70 -22.81 -4.81
C VAL A 242 -20.78 -24.29 -5.20
N GLN A 243 -21.91 -24.94 -4.93
CA GLN A 243 -22.20 -26.30 -5.34
C GLN A 243 -23.13 -26.29 -6.54
N THR A 244 -22.88 -27.14 -7.52
CA THR A 244 -23.66 -27.25 -8.74
C THR A 244 -23.83 -28.72 -9.15
N ASP A 245 -24.92 -29.06 -9.82
CA ASP A 245 -25.18 -30.38 -10.39
C ASP A 245 -24.87 -30.49 -11.89
N ALA A 246 -24.56 -29.35 -12.55
CA ALA A 246 -24.12 -29.31 -13.94
C ALA A 246 -23.03 -28.24 -14.12
N ALA A 247 -22.37 -28.24 -15.26
CA ALA A 247 -21.38 -27.21 -15.61
C ALA A 247 -22.08 -25.87 -15.92
N VAL A 248 -21.81 -24.83 -15.14
CA VAL A 248 -22.46 -23.51 -15.24
C VAL A 248 -21.43 -22.45 -15.58
N PRO A 249 -21.43 -21.88 -16.80
CA PRO A 249 -20.59 -20.74 -17.13
C PRO A 249 -21.15 -19.46 -16.46
N VAL A 250 -20.31 -18.77 -15.71
CA VAL A 250 -20.68 -17.55 -14.98
C VAL A 250 -19.67 -16.45 -15.20
N ARG A 251 -20.13 -15.20 -15.22
CA ARG A 251 -19.27 -14.03 -15.02
C ARG A 251 -19.35 -13.63 -13.55
N THR A 252 -18.23 -13.62 -12.89
CA THR A 252 -18.18 -13.29 -11.45
C THR A 252 -18.74 -11.90 -11.15
N ALA A 253 -18.63 -10.95 -12.09
CA ALA A 253 -19.20 -9.60 -11.98
C ALA A 253 -20.75 -9.57 -11.89
N ASP A 254 -21.43 -10.64 -12.32
CA ASP A 254 -22.88 -10.73 -12.29
C ASP A 254 -23.42 -11.45 -11.04
N LEU A 255 -22.53 -11.88 -10.12
CA LEU A 255 -22.88 -12.64 -8.93
C LEU A 255 -22.87 -11.78 -7.67
N ALA A 256 -23.77 -12.08 -6.75
CA ALA A 256 -23.78 -11.56 -5.38
C ALA A 256 -24.12 -12.67 -4.39
N PHE A 257 -23.59 -12.57 -3.19
CA PHE A 257 -23.77 -13.55 -2.11
C PHE A 257 -24.29 -12.86 -0.86
N THR A 258 -25.12 -13.55 -0.08
CA THR A 258 -25.62 -12.98 1.18
C THR A 258 -25.93 -14.07 2.21
N ALA A 259 -25.92 -13.65 3.48
CA ALA A 259 -26.44 -14.44 4.60
C ALA A 259 -27.93 -14.10 4.75
N PHE A 260 -28.81 -14.89 4.19
CA PHE A 260 -30.25 -14.64 4.24
C PHE A 260 -30.95 -15.66 5.17
N PRO A 261 -31.77 -15.21 6.12
CA PRO A 261 -32.52 -16.15 6.97
C PRO A 261 -33.47 -17.02 6.15
N VAL A 262 -33.62 -18.26 6.57
CA VAL A 262 -34.60 -19.18 6.00
C VAL A 262 -35.90 -18.99 6.79
N ASP A 263 -36.86 -18.23 6.24
CA ASP A 263 -38.15 -17.93 6.85
C ASP A 263 -39.27 -18.92 6.42
N GLY A 264 -38.93 -19.90 5.60
CA GLY A 264 -39.84 -20.97 5.18
C GLY A 264 -40.77 -20.60 4.04
N THR A 265 -40.60 -19.43 3.43
CA THR A 265 -41.30 -19.09 2.20
C THR A 265 -40.74 -19.84 1.00
N PRO A 266 -41.52 -20.21 -0.02
CA PRO A 266 -41.03 -20.88 -1.22
C PRO A 266 -39.94 -20.11 -1.95
N GLU A 267 -39.96 -18.75 -1.88
CA GLU A 267 -39.02 -17.85 -2.52
C GLU A 267 -37.65 -17.85 -1.84
N THR A 268 -37.58 -18.25 -0.55
CA THR A 268 -36.34 -18.32 0.24
C THR A 268 -35.87 -19.75 0.52
N ALA A 269 -36.55 -20.75 0.00
CA ALA A 269 -36.24 -22.18 0.28
C ALA A 269 -34.97 -22.67 -0.44
N GLY A 270 -34.64 -22.13 -1.63
CA GLY A 270 -33.50 -22.53 -2.46
C GLY A 270 -32.25 -21.70 -2.21
N PRO A 271 -31.06 -22.09 -2.77
CA PRO A 271 -29.82 -21.34 -2.67
C PRO A 271 -29.81 -20.04 -3.51
N VAL A 272 -30.69 -19.93 -4.51
CA VAL A 272 -30.79 -18.78 -5.41
C VAL A 272 -31.80 -17.80 -4.88
N LEU A 273 -31.40 -16.54 -4.71
CA LEU A 273 -32.25 -15.46 -4.20
C LEU A 273 -32.63 -14.52 -5.34
N PRO A 274 -33.94 -14.13 -5.44
CA PRO A 274 -34.36 -13.06 -6.33
C PRO A 274 -33.69 -11.72 -6.02
N LEU A 275 -33.40 -10.94 -7.06
CA LEU A 275 -32.66 -9.66 -6.91
C LEU A 275 -33.41 -8.62 -6.06
N ASP A 276 -34.72 -8.57 -6.13
CA ASP A 276 -35.55 -7.66 -5.34
C ASP A 276 -35.44 -7.91 -3.84
N LEU A 277 -35.30 -9.18 -3.42
CA LEU A 277 -35.06 -9.53 -2.03
C LEU A 277 -33.62 -9.21 -1.57
N LEU A 278 -32.65 -9.28 -2.48
CA LEU A 278 -31.26 -8.90 -2.17
C LEU A 278 -31.17 -7.41 -1.83
N VAL A 279 -31.92 -6.56 -2.51
CA VAL A 279 -31.88 -5.09 -2.43
C VAL A 279 -32.53 -4.54 -1.16
N THR A 280 -33.30 -5.33 -0.39
CA THR A 280 -33.98 -4.88 0.84
C THR A 280 -33.05 -4.35 1.95
N GLY A 281 -31.74 -4.47 1.81
CA GLY A 281 -30.72 -3.77 2.61
C GLY A 281 -30.56 -4.25 4.07
N ARG A 282 -31.20 -5.36 4.45
CA ARG A 282 -31.17 -5.86 5.85
C ARG A 282 -30.00 -6.81 6.16
N HIS A 283 -29.31 -7.31 5.13
CA HIS A 283 -28.27 -8.33 5.29
C HIS A 283 -27.01 -7.92 4.54
N PRO A 284 -25.83 -8.29 5.05
CA PRO A 284 -24.57 -8.00 4.35
C PRO A 284 -24.53 -8.75 3.02
N VAL A 285 -24.23 -8.01 1.97
CA VAL A 285 -24.05 -8.55 0.61
C VAL A 285 -22.56 -8.58 0.30
N TYR A 286 -22.12 -9.67 -0.33
CA TYR A 286 -20.75 -9.86 -0.74
C TYR A 286 -20.64 -9.97 -2.25
N ARG A 287 -19.63 -9.34 -2.82
CA ARG A 287 -19.36 -9.36 -4.26
C ARG A 287 -18.02 -9.99 -4.54
N PRO A 288 -17.88 -10.80 -5.62
CA PRO A 288 -16.60 -11.30 -6.05
C PRO A 288 -15.58 -10.17 -6.25
N MET A 289 -14.38 -10.35 -5.74
CA MET A 289 -13.30 -9.38 -5.88
C MET A 289 -12.64 -9.45 -7.25
N GLU A 290 -12.61 -10.63 -7.85
CA GLU A 290 -12.02 -10.88 -9.16
C GLU A 290 -13.11 -10.88 -10.23
N ARG A 291 -12.92 -10.07 -11.27
CA ARG A 291 -13.84 -10.01 -12.42
C ARG A 291 -13.33 -10.93 -13.51
N ARG A 292 -13.84 -12.15 -13.56
CA ARG A 292 -13.45 -13.16 -14.56
C ARG A 292 -14.67 -13.97 -15.04
N GLU A 293 -14.50 -14.61 -16.18
CA GLU A 293 -15.37 -15.70 -16.60
C GLU A 293 -14.84 -17.00 -16.02
N MET A 294 -15.72 -17.82 -15.47
CA MET A 294 -15.38 -19.14 -14.96
C MET A 294 -16.53 -20.12 -15.21
N VAL A 295 -16.22 -21.41 -15.14
CA VAL A 295 -17.23 -22.48 -15.23
C VAL A 295 -17.26 -23.19 -13.88
N LEU A 296 -18.41 -23.10 -13.19
CA LEU A 296 -18.68 -23.91 -12.01
C LEU A 296 -18.91 -25.36 -12.46
N ARG A 297 -18.27 -26.33 -11.80
CA ARG A 297 -18.31 -27.73 -12.22
C ARG A 297 -18.70 -28.64 -11.08
N PRO A 298 -19.54 -29.65 -11.30
CA PRO A 298 -19.89 -30.64 -10.26
C PRO A 298 -18.67 -31.35 -9.67
N GLU A 299 -17.68 -31.65 -10.51
CA GLU A 299 -16.44 -32.34 -10.14
C GLU A 299 -15.59 -31.51 -9.15
N HIS A 300 -15.76 -30.18 -9.15
CA HIS A 300 -15.06 -29.27 -8.25
C HIS A 300 -15.81 -29.06 -6.92
N ASN A 301 -17.01 -29.58 -6.72
CA ASN A 301 -17.77 -29.39 -5.48
C ASN A 301 -17.03 -30.01 -4.27
N ARG A 302 -16.48 -31.21 -4.45
CA ARG A 302 -15.80 -31.97 -3.39
C ARG A 302 -14.77 -32.91 -4.01
N ILE A 303 -13.53 -32.49 -4.04
CA ILE A 303 -12.42 -33.24 -4.61
C ILE A 303 -11.70 -33.98 -3.49
N PRO A 304 -11.65 -35.32 -3.47
CA PRO A 304 -10.93 -36.06 -2.46
C PRO A 304 -9.42 -35.78 -2.49
N LEU A 305 -8.83 -35.57 -1.30
CA LEU A 305 -7.39 -35.49 -1.14
C LEU A 305 -6.82 -36.91 -1.07
N VAL A 306 -5.71 -37.12 -1.77
CA VAL A 306 -5.03 -38.42 -1.83
C VAL A 306 -3.70 -38.33 -1.08
N PRO A 307 -3.36 -39.34 -0.24
CA PRO A 307 -2.04 -39.38 0.39
C PRO A 307 -0.95 -39.54 -0.67
N ASP A 308 0.13 -38.80 -0.54
CA ASP A 308 1.36 -39.07 -1.29
C ASP A 308 1.87 -40.44 -0.86
N SER A 309 2.08 -41.34 -1.84
CA SER A 309 2.57 -42.74 -1.58
C SER A 309 3.91 -42.79 -0.85
N ARG A 310 4.58 -41.69 -0.66
CA ARG A 310 5.87 -41.55 0.02
C ARG A 310 5.77 -40.97 1.43
N THR A 311 4.61 -40.49 1.86
CA THR A 311 4.41 -39.84 3.16
C THR A 311 3.22 -40.48 3.88
N GLU A 312 3.19 -40.29 5.19
CA GLU A 312 2.11 -40.64 6.09
C GLU A 312 0.75 -40.12 5.61
N ALA A 313 -0.35 -40.72 6.07
CA ALA A 313 -1.73 -40.33 5.73
C ALA A 313 -2.11 -38.93 6.26
N HIS A 314 -1.15 -37.97 6.31
CA HIS A 314 -1.32 -36.60 6.78
C HIS A 314 -0.55 -35.65 5.91
N LEU A 315 -1.20 -34.50 5.58
CA LEU A 315 -0.48 -33.32 5.16
C LEU A 315 0.01 -32.60 6.43
N PRO A 316 1.32 -32.39 6.61
CA PRO A 316 1.82 -31.74 7.81
C PRO A 316 1.44 -30.26 7.84
N ALA A 317 1.47 -29.62 9.01
CA ALA A 317 1.50 -28.17 9.10
C ALA A 317 2.72 -27.65 8.31
N GLY A 318 2.54 -26.55 7.56
CA GLY A 318 3.56 -26.04 6.63
C GLY A 318 3.50 -26.63 5.22
N ALA A 319 2.61 -27.60 4.95
CA ALA A 319 2.45 -28.14 3.60
C ALA A 319 2.02 -27.07 2.59
N THR A 320 2.65 -27.09 1.41
CA THR A 320 2.40 -26.19 0.27
C THR A 320 2.00 -26.93 -1.00
N ARG A 321 1.73 -28.23 -0.90
CA ARG A 321 1.29 -29.09 -2.01
C ARG A 321 0.36 -30.18 -1.51
N ALA A 322 -0.47 -30.69 -2.42
CA ALA A 322 -1.31 -31.87 -2.17
C ALA A 322 -1.64 -32.58 -3.47
N GLY A 323 -1.91 -33.88 -3.36
CA GLY A 323 -2.49 -34.69 -4.43
C GLY A 323 -4.02 -34.68 -4.35
N LEU A 324 -4.67 -34.51 -5.48
CA LEU A 324 -6.13 -34.55 -5.64
C LEU A 324 -6.51 -35.72 -6.54
N LEU A 325 -7.59 -36.43 -6.20
CA LEU A 325 -8.15 -37.46 -7.05
C LEU A 325 -8.83 -36.80 -8.26
N ASP A 326 -8.44 -37.19 -9.48
CA ASP A 326 -9.02 -36.67 -10.71
C ASP A 326 -10.27 -37.49 -11.09
N GLY A 327 -11.44 -36.91 -10.83
CA GLY A 327 -12.71 -37.55 -11.03
C GLY A 327 -12.90 -38.79 -10.17
N ASP A 328 -13.14 -39.93 -10.81
CA ASP A 328 -13.16 -41.24 -10.19
C ASP A 328 -11.81 -41.98 -10.26
N GLY A 329 -10.79 -41.35 -10.77
CA GLY A 329 -9.43 -41.86 -10.97
C GLY A 329 -9.23 -42.61 -12.28
N THR A 330 -10.24 -42.71 -13.14
CA THR A 330 -10.19 -43.42 -14.43
C THR A 330 -10.22 -42.46 -15.63
N GLU A 331 -10.90 -41.31 -15.50
CA GLU A 331 -10.99 -40.27 -16.51
C GLU A 331 -10.66 -38.88 -15.90
N ARG A 332 -10.01 -38.03 -16.73
CA ARG A 332 -9.64 -36.68 -16.30
C ARG A 332 -10.83 -35.73 -16.31
N ALA A 333 -11.36 -35.42 -15.16
CA ALA A 333 -12.53 -34.57 -14.95
C ALA A 333 -12.17 -33.16 -14.42
N LEU A 334 -11.11 -33.04 -13.64
CA LEU A 334 -10.70 -31.78 -13.05
C LEU A 334 -10.14 -30.81 -14.12
N ARG A 335 -10.52 -29.55 -14.02
CA ARG A 335 -10.08 -28.45 -14.92
C ARG A 335 -9.53 -27.27 -14.10
N LEU A 336 -8.74 -27.60 -13.08
CA LEU A 336 -8.09 -26.61 -12.24
C LEU A 336 -6.96 -25.93 -13.01
N VAL A 337 -6.78 -24.61 -12.76
CA VAL A 337 -5.70 -23.83 -13.35
C VAL A 337 -4.99 -23.00 -12.26
N PRO A 338 -3.74 -22.59 -12.47
CA PRO A 338 -3.07 -21.65 -11.58
C PRO A 338 -3.93 -20.37 -11.38
N GLY A 339 -4.07 -19.94 -10.12
CA GLY A 339 -4.93 -18.83 -9.72
C GLY A 339 -6.29 -19.26 -9.17
N ASP A 340 -6.75 -20.51 -9.41
CA ASP A 340 -7.95 -21.02 -8.79
C ASP A 340 -7.80 -21.14 -7.28
N LEU A 341 -8.92 -21.02 -6.58
CA LEU A 341 -8.99 -21.16 -5.13
C LEU A 341 -9.47 -22.55 -4.76
N LEU A 342 -8.83 -23.16 -3.78
CA LEU A 342 -9.31 -24.37 -3.12
C LEU A 342 -9.54 -24.11 -1.64
N VAL A 343 -10.62 -24.65 -1.10
CA VAL A 343 -10.82 -24.74 0.35
C VAL A 343 -10.57 -26.18 0.77
N LEU A 344 -9.52 -26.39 1.52
CA LEU A 344 -9.17 -27.69 2.12
C LEU A 344 -9.91 -27.82 3.44
N GLU A 345 -10.64 -28.92 3.64
CA GLU A 345 -11.42 -29.14 4.86
C GLU A 345 -11.45 -30.59 5.27
N GLU A 346 -11.45 -30.83 6.58
CA GLU A 346 -11.72 -32.16 7.18
C GLU A 346 -13.22 -32.43 7.08
N VAL A 347 -13.61 -33.63 6.60
CA VAL A 347 -15.00 -34.03 6.40
C VAL A 347 -15.40 -35.28 7.17
N ALA A 348 -14.42 -36.01 7.72
CA ALA A 348 -14.66 -37.10 8.64
C ALA A 348 -13.68 -36.99 9.81
N GLY A 349 -14.21 -37.01 11.04
CA GLY A 349 -13.39 -36.94 12.25
C GLY A 349 -12.49 -38.16 12.35
N ALA A 350 -11.23 -37.96 12.71
CA ALA A 350 -10.34 -39.03 13.13
C ALA A 350 -10.89 -39.60 14.45
N GLY A 351 -11.22 -40.85 14.48
CA GLY A 351 -11.24 -41.56 15.72
C GLY A 351 -9.84 -41.46 16.32
N HIS A 352 -9.65 -40.60 17.29
CA HIS A 352 -8.34 -40.43 17.95
C HIS A 352 -8.16 -41.71 18.80
N ASP A 353 -7.12 -42.41 18.50
CA ASP A 353 -6.63 -43.53 19.32
C ASP A 353 -5.85 -42.91 20.52
N ASP A 354 -6.55 -42.09 21.36
CA ASP A 354 -6.01 -41.49 22.56
C ASP A 354 -5.97 -42.46 23.74
N GLY A 355 -6.03 -43.76 23.49
CA GLY A 355 -5.96 -44.78 24.57
C GLY A 355 -7.09 -44.68 25.61
N ALA A 356 -8.01 -43.73 25.48
CA ALA A 356 -9.27 -43.69 26.22
C ALA A 356 -10.28 -44.51 25.43
N GLY A 357 -10.60 -45.69 25.92
CA GLY A 357 -11.46 -46.65 25.28
C GLY A 357 -12.76 -46.06 24.72
N PRO A 358 -13.35 -46.65 23.69
CA PRO A 358 -14.54 -46.12 23.02
C PRO A 358 -15.69 -45.99 24.01
N GLY A 359 -16.01 -44.76 24.38
CA GLY A 359 -17.33 -44.49 24.97
C GLY A 359 -18.39 -44.81 23.91
N PRO A 360 -19.53 -45.37 24.31
CA PRO A 360 -20.56 -45.81 23.37
C PRO A 360 -21.10 -44.62 22.58
N GLY A 361 -20.74 -44.51 21.29
CA GLY A 361 -21.41 -43.64 20.33
C GLY A 361 -20.71 -42.38 19.90
N GLY A 362 -19.42 -42.36 19.76
CA GLY A 362 -18.74 -41.12 19.39
C GLY A 362 -18.00 -41.18 18.06
N ASP A 363 -18.70 -41.14 16.94
CA ASP A 363 -18.17 -40.60 15.69
C ASP A 363 -18.00 -39.08 15.91
N ARG A 364 -16.78 -38.63 16.27
CA ARG A 364 -16.50 -37.19 16.36
C ARG A 364 -16.61 -36.65 14.94
N GLY A 365 -17.57 -35.78 14.73
CA GLY A 365 -17.73 -35.09 13.47
C GLY A 365 -16.45 -34.36 13.03
N PRO A 366 -16.39 -33.87 11.79
CA PRO A 366 -15.25 -33.11 11.26
C PRO A 366 -14.93 -31.89 12.12
N ASP A 367 -13.66 -31.61 12.33
CA ASP A 367 -13.22 -30.42 13.08
C ASP A 367 -13.35 -29.16 12.20
N PRO A 368 -14.27 -28.22 12.53
CA PRO A 368 -14.44 -26.97 11.76
C PRO A 368 -13.23 -26.04 11.81
N ALA A 369 -12.30 -26.22 12.75
CA ALA A 369 -11.06 -25.45 12.82
C ALA A 369 -10.04 -25.91 11.76
N ARG A 370 -10.20 -27.13 11.21
CA ARG A 370 -9.31 -27.66 10.18
C ARG A 370 -9.81 -27.35 8.78
N ARG A 371 -9.90 -26.04 8.49
CA ARG A 371 -10.31 -25.52 7.18
C ARG A 371 -9.36 -24.40 6.79
N GLN A 372 -8.87 -24.43 5.56
CA GLN A 372 -8.01 -23.36 5.03
C GLN A 372 -8.23 -23.19 3.53
N ALA A 373 -8.30 -21.93 3.11
CA ALA A 373 -8.33 -21.58 1.70
C ALA A 373 -6.91 -21.33 1.19
N VAL A 374 -6.61 -21.79 -0.02
CA VAL A 374 -5.31 -21.65 -0.69
C VAL A 374 -5.51 -21.21 -2.14
N ARG A 375 -4.57 -20.44 -2.70
CA ARG A 375 -4.56 -20.10 -4.12
C ARG A 375 -3.52 -20.94 -4.85
N LEU A 376 -3.93 -21.62 -5.91
CA LEU A 376 -3.06 -22.47 -6.69
C LEU A 376 -2.03 -21.67 -7.46
N THR A 377 -0.76 -22.03 -7.31
CA THR A 377 0.36 -21.49 -8.08
C THR A 377 0.77 -22.42 -9.21
N ARG A 378 0.55 -23.71 -9.02
CA ARG A 378 0.87 -24.74 -10.00
C ARG A 378 -0.15 -25.86 -9.95
N VAL A 379 -0.48 -26.41 -11.10
CA VAL A 379 -1.37 -27.55 -11.27
C VAL A 379 -0.71 -28.48 -12.28
N THR A 380 -0.46 -29.73 -11.87
CA THR A 380 0.24 -30.71 -12.70
C THR A 380 -0.58 -32.01 -12.72
N PRO A 381 -1.07 -32.45 -13.89
CA PRO A 381 -1.66 -33.77 -14.02
C PRO A 381 -0.63 -34.85 -13.71
N ASP A 382 -1.00 -35.83 -12.89
CA ASP A 382 -0.16 -36.93 -12.47
C ASP A 382 -0.91 -38.28 -12.56
N VAL A 383 -0.21 -39.37 -12.40
CA VAL A 383 -0.75 -40.73 -12.37
C VAL A 383 -0.02 -41.52 -11.29
N ASP A 384 -0.75 -42.09 -10.37
CA ASP A 384 -0.17 -43.02 -9.40
C ASP A 384 0.45 -44.25 -10.10
N PRO A 385 1.76 -44.42 -10.07
CA PRO A 385 2.42 -45.51 -10.80
C PRO A 385 2.06 -46.91 -10.28
N ALA A 386 1.55 -47.01 -9.05
CA ALA A 386 1.20 -48.29 -8.44
C ALA A 386 -0.22 -48.76 -8.82
N THR A 387 -1.15 -47.87 -8.91
CA THR A 387 -2.58 -48.15 -9.14
C THR A 387 -3.07 -47.74 -10.52
N GLY A 388 -2.33 -46.89 -11.25
CA GLY A 388 -2.76 -46.27 -12.49
C GLY A 388 -3.85 -45.19 -12.30
N THR A 389 -4.14 -44.81 -11.05
CA THR A 389 -5.17 -43.81 -10.71
C THR A 389 -4.74 -42.44 -11.18
N LEU A 390 -5.65 -41.71 -11.84
CA LEU A 390 -5.39 -40.35 -12.29
C LEU A 390 -5.47 -39.38 -11.12
N LEU A 391 -4.43 -38.57 -10.98
CA LEU A 391 -4.26 -37.59 -9.93
C LEU A 391 -3.98 -36.20 -10.54
N VAL A 392 -4.16 -35.18 -9.72
CA VAL A 392 -3.70 -33.81 -10.01
C VAL A 392 -2.89 -33.32 -8.81
N ASP A 393 -1.62 -33.08 -9.04
CA ASP A 393 -0.75 -32.43 -8.06
C ASP A 393 -0.96 -30.91 -8.11
N VAL A 394 -1.25 -30.33 -6.96
CA VAL A 394 -1.45 -28.88 -6.80
C VAL A 394 -0.46 -28.32 -5.81
N GLU A 395 0.06 -27.13 -6.14
CA GLU A 395 0.97 -26.39 -5.29
C GLU A 395 0.40 -24.99 -5.01
N TRP A 396 0.70 -24.44 -3.84
CA TRP A 396 0.34 -23.07 -3.45
C TRP A 396 1.51 -22.37 -2.78
N ALA A 397 1.40 -21.07 -2.58
CA ALA A 397 2.46 -20.24 -2.02
C ALA A 397 2.69 -20.55 -0.52
N VAL A 398 3.90 -20.30 -0.03
CA VAL A 398 4.27 -20.51 1.38
C VAL A 398 3.42 -19.65 2.34
N GLU A 399 2.94 -18.52 1.89
CA GLU A 399 2.04 -17.65 2.64
C GLU A 399 0.68 -18.30 2.92
N ASP A 400 0.26 -19.23 2.07
CA ASP A 400 -0.94 -20.05 2.23
C ASP A 400 -0.61 -21.46 2.78
N ALA A 401 0.62 -21.72 3.24
CA ALA A 401 0.99 -23.00 3.84
C ALA A 401 0.03 -23.41 4.96
N LEU A 402 -0.30 -24.71 5.04
CA LEU A 402 -1.22 -25.22 6.04
C LEU A 402 -0.79 -24.85 7.45
N THR A 403 -1.72 -24.35 8.25
CA THR A 403 -1.45 -23.98 9.65
C THR A 403 -1.70 -25.11 10.64
N PHE A 404 -2.23 -26.22 10.18
CA PHE A 404 -2.56 -27.42 10.97
C PHE A 404 -2.26 -28.68 10.15
N PRO A 405 -2.02 -29.81 10.79
CA PRO A 405 -1.91 -31.08 10.08
C PRO A 405 -3.31 -31.53 9.63
N LEU A 406 -3.44 -31.96 8.36
CA LEU A 406 -4.68 -32.41 7.77
C LEU A 406 -4.56 -33.90 7.42
N ARG A 407 -5.41 -34.77 8.01
CA ARG A 407 -5.46 -36.18 7.67
C ARG A 407 -6.04 -36.34 6.26
N VAL A 408 -5.35 -37.12 5.44
CA VAL A 408 -5.75 -37.49 4.08
C VAL A 408 -5.82 -39.02 3.94
N GLY A 409 -6.77 -39.48 3.18
CA GLY A 409 -6.94 -40.93 2.97
C GLY A 409 -8.36 -41.40 3.33
N PRO A 410 -8.60 -42.72 3.26
CA PRO A 410 -9.91 -43.26 3.60
C PRO A 410 -10.13 -43.24 5.12
N ALA A 411 -11.36 -42.91 5.54
CA ALA A 411 -11.79 -43.12 6.92
C ALA A 411 -12.03 -44.61 7.18
N ASP A 412 -11.56 -45.11 8.33
CA ASP A 412 -11.83 -46.47 8.76
C ASP A 412 -13.33 -46.62 9.09
N GLY A 413 -14.02 -47.54 8.40
CA GLY A 413 -15.43 -47.82 8.63
C GLY A 413 -15.96 -48.97 7.75
N PRO A 414 -17.05 -49.66 8.13
CA PRO A 414 -17.67 -50.68 7.29
C PRO A 414 -18.39 -50.02 6.12
N GLY A 415 -17.88 -50.16 4.91
CA GLY A 415 -18.45 -49.64 3.70
C GLY A 415 -17.41 -49.15 2.68
N ARG A 416 -17.90 -48.44 1.64
CA ARG A 416 -16.97 -47.76 0.70
C ARG A 416 -16.09 -46.77 1.44
N PRO A 417 -14.76 -46.74 1.22
CA PRO A 417 -13.86 -45.80 1.89
C PRO A 417 -14.30 -44.35 1.58
N ARG A 418 -14.57 -43.58 2.65
CA ARG A 418 -14.93 -42.17 2.53
C ARG A 418 -13.65 -41.34 2.71
N PRO A 419 -13.47 -40.24 1.93
CA PRO A 419 -12.33 -39.37 2.14
C PRO A 419 -12.44 -38.70 3.53
N THR A 420 -11.30 -38.58 4.23
CA THR A 420 -11.24 -37.85 5.52
C THR A 420 -11.12 -36.34 5.30
N ALA A 421 -10.55 -35.89 4.18
CA ALA A 421 -10.44 -34.52 3.79
C ALA A 421 -10.77 -34.33 2.31
N VAL A 422 -11.33 -33.19 1.99
CA VAL A 422 -11.66 -32.80 0.61
C VAL A 422 -11.20 -31.37 0.32
N ALA A 423 -11.05 -31.07 -0.98
CA ALA A 423 -10.89 -29.72 -1.48
C ALA A 423 -12.17 -29.26 -2.20
N CYS A 424 -12.64 -28.06 -1.93
CA CYS A 424 -13.72 -27.43 -2.66
C CYS A 424 -13.14 -26.42 -3.67
N GLY A 425 -13.40 -26.64 -4.98
CA GLY A 425 -12.74 -25.89 -6.07
C GLY A 425 -13.62 -24.85 -6.76
N ASN A 426 -14.96 -24.87 -6.60
CA ASN A 426 -15.85 -23.78 -7.05
C ASN A 426 -15.81 -22.63 -6.03
N ALA A 427 -14.64 -22.12 -5.72
CA ALA A 427 -14.41 -21.16 -4.65
C ALA A 427 -14.11 -19.76 -5.19
N LEU A 428 -14.69 -18.76 -4.54
CA LEU A 428 -14.57 -17.34 -4.91
C LEU A 428 -14.18 -16.52 -3.69
N LEU A 429 -13.21 -15.61 -3.88
CA LEU A 429 -12.90 -14.57 -2.90
C LEU A 429 -13.91 -13.45 -3.07
N VAL A 430 -14.62 -13.11 -2.00
CA VAL A 430 -15.68 -12.11 -2.02
C VAL A 430 -15.46 -11.04 -0.95
N GLU A 431 -15.99 -9.85 -1.19
CA GLU A 431 -15.87 -8.68 -0.31
C GLU A 431 -17.25 -8.05 -0.09
N GLN A 432 -17.49 -7.59 1.13
CA GLN A 432 -18.71 -6.89 1.51
C GLN A 432 -18.93 -5.64 0.65
N GLY A 433 -20.19 -5.39 0.32
CA GLY A 433 -20.68 -4.21 -0.37
C GLY A 433 -21.44 -4.53 -1.66
N ILE A 434 -22.54 -3.82 -1.89
CA ILE A 434 -23.38 -3.92 -3.09
C ILE A 434 -23.19 -2.66 -3.95
N GLU A 435 -23.06 -2.82 -5.26
CA GLU A 435 -22.98 -1.67 -6.17
C GLU A 435 -24.29 -0.87 -6.19
N ASN A 436 -24.19 0.47 -6.21
CA ASN A 436 -25.34 1.38 -6.37
C ASN A 436 -26.20 1.04 -7.59
N THR A 437 -25.59 0.53 -8.66
CA THR A 437 -26.29 0.09 -9.89
C THR A 437 -27.16 -1.16 -9.70
N TRP A 438 -26.97 -1.95 -8.64
CA TRP A 438 -27.84 -3.06 -8.28
C TRP A 438 -29.07 -2.56 -7.51
N LEU A 439 -28.91 -1.52 -6.68
CA LEU A 439 -29.97 -0.95 -5.87
C LEU A 439 -31.04 -0.23 -6.70
N SER A 440 -30.69 0.26 -7.88
CA SER A 440 -31.56 1.10 -8.74
C SER A 440 -32.35 0.34 -9.79
N GLY A 441 -32.49 -0.97 -9.72
CA GLY A 441 -33.24 -1.78 -10.68
C GLY A 441 -32.71 -1.70 -12.14
N GLY A 442 -31.39 -1.45 -12.30
CA GLY A 442 -30.72 -1.46 -13.61
C GLY A 442 -30.63 -0.13 -14.34
N GLY A 443 -31.07 1.00 -13.74
CA GLY A 443 -31.10 2.32 -14.41
C GLY A 443 -30.45 3.47 -13.68
N GLY A 444 -29.78 3.24 -12.53
CA GLY A 444 -29.33 4.32 -11.65
C GLY A 444 -27.83 4.52 -11.54
N GLU A 445 -27.14 4.82 -12.65
CA GLU A 445 -25.79 5.41 -12.52
C GLU A 445 -25.94 6.82 -11.91
N GLU A 446 -25.24 7.11 -10.82
CA GLU A 446 -25.20 8.44 -10.26
C GLU A 446 -24.34 9.34 -11.15
N ILE A 447 -24.93 10.45 -11.64
CA ILE A 447 -24.26 11.37 -12.55
C ILE A 447 -23.72 12.57 -11.76
N ILE A 448 -22.41 12.75 -11.77
CA ILE A 448 -21.73 13.91 -11.26
C ILE A 448 -21.58 14.92 -12.40
N GLN A 449 -22.16 16.12 -12.24
CA GLN A 449 -22.02 17.24 -13.17
C GLN A 449 -20.89 18.15 -12.71
N VAL A 450 -19.83 18.29 -13.51
CA VAL A 450 -18.83 19.34 -13.28
C VAL A 450 -19.41 20.67 -13.80
N PRO A 451 -19.48 21.74 -12.98
CA PRO A 451 -20.04 23.01 -13.43
C PRO A 451 -19.35 23.51 -14.70
N GLY A 452 -20.12 23.89 -15.71
CA GLY A 452 -19.63 24.53 -16.91
C GLY A 452 -19.22 25.98 -16.63
N PRO A 453 -18.48 26.63 -17.53
CA PRO A 453 -18.25 28.06 -17.44
C PRO A 453 -19.60 28.76 -17.49
N ALA A 454 -19.90 29.63 -16.49
CA ALA A 454 -21.13 30.42 -16.45
C ALA A 454 -21.24 31.24 -17.74
N GLY A 455 -22.21 30.92 -18.57
CA GLY A 455 -22.49 31.67 -19.82
C GLY A 455 -23.02 33.03 -19.50
N GLY A 456 -22.17 34.04 -19.69
CA GLY A 456 -22.49 35.49 -19.53
C GLY A 456 -21.22 36.27 -19.26
N HIS A 457 -21.09 37.45 -19.84
CA HIS A 457 -19.93 38.40 -19.72
C HIS A 457 -19.63 38.88 -18.28
N ALA A 458 -19.67 38.01 -17.30
CA ALA A 458 -19.13 38.28 -15.98
C ALA A 458 -17.70 37.75 -15.95
N ASP A 459 -16.75 38.56 -15.50
CA ASP A 459 -15.41 38.08 -15.10
C ASP A 459 -15.58 36.80 -14.30
N PRO A 460 -14.87 35.70 -14.64
CA PRO A 460 -14.99 34.46 -13.92
C PRO A 460 -14.75 34.72 -12.44
N ALA A 461 -15.69 34.32 -11.60
CA ALA A 461 -15.55 34.43 -10.15
C ALA A 461 -14.23 33.80 -9.72
N PRO A 462 -13.54 34.32 -8.69
CA PRO A 462 -12.26 33.79 -8.25
C PRO A 462 -12.50 32.35 -7.74
N GLY A 463 -12.32 31.38 -8.61
CA GLY A 463 -12.56 29.95 -8.32
C GLY A 463 -12.88 29.08 -9.52
N ASP A 464 -13.18 29.65 -10.68
CA ASP A 464 -13.46 28.85 -11.87
C ASP A 464 -12.21 28.18 -12.39
N ALA A 465 -12.23 26.85 -12.43
CA ALA A 465 -11.11 26.02 -12.90
C ALA A 465 -10.91 26.22 -14.40
N VAL A 466 -9.83 26.91 -14.76
CA VAL A 466 -9.32 26.91 -16.13
C VAL A 466 -8.34 25.73 -16.24
N GLY A 467 -8.70 24.70 -17.00
CA GLY A 467 -7.83 23.57 -17.27
C GLY A 467 -6.53 24.01 -17.98
N PRO A 468 -5.46 23.22 -17.91
CA PRO A 468 -4.16 23.56 -18.50
C PRO A 468 -4.22 23.88 -20.01
N ASP A 469 -5.18 23.33 -20.74
CA ASP A 469 -5.35 23.57 -22.18
C ASP A 469 -6.03 24.92 -22.51
N ALA A 470 -6.82 25.47 -21.59
CA ALA A 470 -7.41 26.80 -21.79
C ALA A 470 -6.39 27.95 -21.70
N ALA A 471 -5.25 27.70 -21.02
CA ALA A 471 -4.17 28.66 -20.91
C ALA A 471 -3.37 28.86 -22.22
N VAL A 472 -3.47 27.93 -23.16
CA VAL A 472 -2.71 27.93 -24.43
C VAL A 472 -3.50 28.58 -25.58
N SER A 473 -4.81 28.69 -25.48
CA SER A 473 -5.68 29.06 -26.60
C SER A 473 -6.10 30.57 -26.61
N SER A 474 -5.90 31.33 -25.54
CA SER A 474 -6.24 32.75 -25.52
C SER A 474 -5.07 33.61 -26.00
N ARG A 475 -5.20 34.16 -27.20
CA ARG A 475 -4.31 35.22 -27.71
C ARG A 475 -4.98 36.58 -27.50
N ASP A 476 -4.15 37.60 -27.21
CA ASP A 476 -4.64 38.99 -27.21
C ASP A 476 -4.94 39.47 -28.65
N ALA A 477 -5.57 40.61 -28.79
CA ALA A 477 -5.90 41.19 -30.08
C ALA A 477 -4.69 41.36 -31.03
N ASP A 478 -3.46 41.31 -30.52
CA ASP A 478 -2.21 41.40 -31.27
C ASP A 478 -1.61 39.98 -31.58
N GLY A 479 -2.34 38.92 -31.33
CA GLY A 479 -1.90 37.53 -31.63
C GLY A 479 -0.83 36.96 -30.69
N ARG A 480 -0.50 37.63 -29.58
CA ARG A 480 0.49 37.21 -28.61
C ARG A 480 -0.16 36.27 -27.60
N PRO A 481 0.52 35.14 -27.23
CA PRO A 481 0.00 34.29 -26.15
C PRO A 481 -0.14 35.15 -24.89
N ARG A 482 -1.35 35.25 -24.36
CA ARG A 482 -1.56 35.78 -23.02
C ARG A 482 -0.77 34.93 -22.06
N THR A 483 0.37 35.44 -21.62
CA THR A 483 1.04 34.83 -20.47
C THR A 483 0.03 34.81 -19.33
N ALA A 484 -0.31 33.62 -18.87
CA ALA A 484 -1.27 33.47 -17.79
C ALA A 484 -0.92 34.42 -16.65
N ALA A 485 -1.69 35.48 -16.52
CA ALA A 485 -1.65 36.31 -15.32
C ALA A 485 -1.86 35.37 -14.16
N ALA A 486 -0.88 35.31 -13.29
CA ALA A 486 -0.72 34.43 -12.13
C ALA A 486 -1.86 33.41 -12.07
N ALA A 487 -1.62 32.16 -12.55
CA ALA A 487 -2.64 31.15 -12.63
C ALA A 487 -3.38 31.14 -11.31
N ARG A 488 -4.57 31.76 -11.29
CA ARG A 488 -5.44 31.74 -10.11
C ARG A 488 -5.56 30.28 -9.79
N ARG A 489 -5.13 29.85 -8.61
CA ARG A 489 -5.16 28.49 -8.19
C ARG A 489 -6.59 28.01 -8.35
N ALA A 490 -6.82 27.15 -9.33
CA ALA A 490 -8.11 26.51 -9.47
C ALA A 490 -8.41 25.87 -8.12
N ARG A 491 -9.57 26.16 -7.54
CA ARG A 491 -10.01 25.42 -6.37
C ARG A 491 -10.28 24.00 -6.82
N PRO A 492 -9.83 22.98 -6.10
CA PRO A 492 -10.14 21.61 -6.46
C PRO A 492 -11.67 21.43 -6.49
N PHE A 493 -12.16 20.78 -7.54
CA PHE A 493 -13.58 20.43 -7.62
C PHE A 493 -13.90 19.44 -6.51
N VAL A 494 -14.97 19.69 -5.77
CA VAL A 494 -15.46 18.84 -4.68
C VAL A 494 -16.94 18.58 -4.89
N THR A 495 -17.36 17.33 -4.78
CA THR A 495 -18.74 16.91 -4.88
C THR A 495 -19.02 15.81 -3.86
N THR A 496 -20.27 15.55 -3.54
CA THR A 496 -20.69 14.48 -2.64
C THR A 496 -21.47 13.43 -3.38
N LEU A 497 -21.35 12.16 -2.97
CA LEU A 497 -22.17 11.07 -3.45
C LEU A 497 -23.49 11.03 -2.67
N SER A 498 -24.56 10.55 -3.33
CA SER A 498 -25.87 10.40 -2.70
C SER A 498 -25.94 9.20 -1.75
N GLY A 499 -25.13 8.16 -2.02
CA GLY A 499 -25.04 6.97 -1.17
C GLY A 499 -24.26 7.23 0.11
N ARG A 500 -24.76 6.67 1.22
CA ARG A 500 -24.09 6.69 2.52
C ARG A 500 -23.33 5.38 2.77
N HIS A 501 -22.36 5.38 3.65
CA HIS A 501 -21.59 4.20 4.05
C HIS A 501 -20.96 3.48 2.85
N VAL A 502 -20.33 4.26 1.98
CA VAL A 502 -19.60 3.72 0.83
C VAL A 502 -18.54 2.74 1.33
N THR A 503 -18.39 1.62 0.63
CA THR A 503 -17.43 0.58 0.95
C THR A 503 -16.01 1.11 0.82
N TRP A 504 -15.18 0.86 1.83
CA TRP A 504 -13.74 1.10 1.82
C TRP A 504 -13.01 -0.23 1.78
N SER A 505 -12.03 -0.34 0.89
CA SER A 505 -11.27 -1.57 0.69
C SER A 505 -9.85 -1.26 0.21
N PRO A 506 -8.83 -1.95 0.74
CA PRO A 506 -7.50 -1.88 0.13
C PRO A 506 -7.54 -2.53 -1.25
N PRO A 507 -6.83 -1.96 -2.25
CA PRO A 507 -6.72 -2.55 -3.57
C PRO A 507 -6.27 -4.02 -3.50
N HIS A 508 -6.95 -4.89 -4.26
CA HIS A 508 -6.56 -6.29 -4.38
C HIS A 508 -6.49 -6.70 -5.85
N PRO A 509 -5.32 -7.26 -6.30
CA PRO A 509 -4.04 -7.28 -5.56
C PRO A 509 -3.50 -5.87 -5.30
N ARG A 510 -2.63 -5.72 -4.29
CA ARG A 510 -1.95 -4.44 -4.08
C ARG A 510 -1.05 -4.13 -5.27
N PRO A 511 -1.00 -2.89 -5.78
CA PRO A 511 -0.21 -2.56 -6.98
C PRO A 511 1.26 -2.98 -6.89
N ALA A 512 1.89 -2.83 -5.73
CA ALA A 512 3.29 -3.23 -5.53
C ALA A 512 3.47 -4.75 -5.61
N ASP A 513 2.56 -5.53 -5.03
CA ASP A 513 2.59 -7.00 -5.05
C ASP A 513 2.33 -7.53 -6.46
N LEU A 514 1.38 -6.91 -7.18
CA LEU A 514 1.09 -7.22 -8.58
C LEU A 514 2.30 -6.95 -9.47
N ALA A 515 2.94 -5.78 -9.33
CA ALA A 515 4.13 -5.44 -10.08
C ALA A 515 5.28 -6.43 -9.79
N ALA A 516 5.47 -6.82 -8.52
CA ALA A 516 6.45 -7.84 -8.14
C ALA A 516 6.11 -9.22 -8.74
N ALA A 517 4.83 -9.60 -8.78
CA ALA A 517 4.38 -10.84 -9.40
C ALA A 517 4.61 -10.83 -10.93
N GLN A 518 4.29 -9.72 -11.59
CA GLN A 518 4.58 -9.50 -13.01
C GLN A 518 6.08 -9.63 -13.30
N ALA A 519 6.94 -9.01 -12.48
CA ALA A 519 8.39 -9.13 -12.61
C ALA A 519 8.86 -10.60 -12.51
N ARG A 520 8.31 -11.38 -11.56
CA ARG A 520 8.63 -12.82 -11.46
C ARG A 520 8.25 -13.59 -12.72
N GLN A 521 7.10 -13.28 -13.31
CA GLN A 521 6.67 -13.91 -14.58
C GLN A 521 7.58 -13.57 -15.74
N LEU A 522 7.97 -12.29 -15.86
CA LEU A 522 8.89 -11.82 -16.91
C LEU A 522 10.27 -12.49 -16.79
N THR A 523 10.85 -12.51 -15.57
CA THR A 523 12.16 -13.13 -15.32
C THR A 523 12.21 -14.58 -15.79
N GLY A 524 11.16 -15.37 -15.57
CA GLY A 524 11.10 -16.78 -15.99
C GLY A 524 10.74 -17.01 -17.46
N LEU A 525 10.27 -15.99 -18.20
CA LEU A 525 9.67 -16.17 -19.52
C LEU A 525 10.65 -16.72 -20.56
N ALA A 526 11.85 -16.15 -20.64
CA ALA A 526 12.89 -16.60 -21.55
C ALA A 526 13.34 -18.06 -21.25
N THR A 527 13.46 -18.42 -19.97
CA THR A 527 13.82 -19.77 -19.53
C THR A 527 12.72 -20.77 -19.90
N ARG A 528 11.45 -20.44 -19.67
CA ARG A 528 10.30 -21.29 -20.07
C ARG A 528 10.25 -21.50 -21.57
N ALA A 529 10.43 -20.43 -22.36
CA ALA A 529 10.48 -20.52 -23.81
C ALA A 529 11.63 -21.41 -24.30
N ARG A 530 12.81 -21.29 -23.70
CA ARG A 530 13.97 -22.13 -24.02
C ARG A 530 13.73 -23.59 -23.65
N ASN A 531 13.12 -23.85 -22.49
CA ASN A 531 12.79 -25.23 -22.07
C ASN A 531 11.76 -25.85 -23.02
N ARG A 532 10.65 -25.14 -23.36
CA ARG A 532 9.67 -25.62 -24.35
C ARG A 532 10.33 -25.96 -25.69
N LEU A 533 11.22 -25.08 -26.15
CA LEU A 533 11.97 -25.36 -27.40
C LEU A 533 12.84 -26.61 -27.28
N ARG A 534 13.45 -26.86 -26.11
CA ARG A 534 14.24 -28.07 -25.82
C ARG A 534 13.37 -29.33 -25.83
N ASP A 535 12.20 -29.24 -25.19
CA ASP A 535 11.25 -30.37 -25.12
C ASP A 535 10.71 -30.70 -26.50
N LEU A 536 10.36 -29.69 -27.32
CA LEU A 536 9.99 -29.87 -28.71
C LEU A 536 11.11 -30.54 -29.53
N HIS A 537 12.37 -30.14 -29.30
CA HIS A 537 13.52 -30.77 -29.98
C HIS A 537 13.73 -32.24 -29.56
N GLN A 538 13.40 -32.61 -28.30
CA GLN A 538 13.53 -33.99 -27.80
C GLN A 538 12.39 -34.91 -28.26
N SER A 539 11.18 -34.35 -28.48
CA SER A 539 9.96 -35.11 -28.79
C SER A 539 9.52 -35.10 -30.25
N VAL A 540 10.42 -34.78 -31.17
CA VAL A 540 10.10 -34.51 -32.57
C VAL A 540 9.52 -35.74 -33.30
N THR A 541 8.19 -35.88 -33.28
CA THR A 541 7.47 -36.78 -34.21
C THR A 541 6.39 -36.04 -35.00
N ALA A 542 5.76 -35.01 -34.45
CA ALA A 542 4.88 -34.05 -35.14
C ALA A 542 4.72 -32.78 -34.30
N LEU A 543 4.92 -31.61 -34.86
CA LEU A 543 4.63 -30.35 -34.21
C LEU A 543 3.12 -30.05 -34.31
N SER A 544 2.49 -29.74 -33.20
CA SER A 544 1.10 -29.23 -33.19
C SER A 544 1.02 -27.84 -33.82
N ASP A 545 -0.16 -27.45 -34.28
CA ASP A 545 -0.37 -26.08 -34.78
C ASP A 545 -0.05 -25.02 -33.74
N GLU A 546 -0.33 -25.31 -32.46
CA GLU A 546 0.04 -24.44 -31.32
C GLU A 546 1.55 -24.28 -31.16
N ASP A 547 2.33 -25.35 -31.37
CA ASP A 547 3.80 -25.29 -31.34
C ASP A 547 4.40 -24.53 -32.52
N ARG A 548 3.79 -24.65 -33.70
CA ARG A 548 4.17 -23.86 -34.88
C ARG A 548 3.89 -22.37 -34.63
N ASP A 549 2.70 -22.02 -34.15
CA ASP A 549 2.35 -20.64 -33.78
C ASP A 549 3.31 -20.06 -32.72
N PHE A 550 3.66 -20.85 -31.72
CA PHE A 550 4.64 -20.45 -30.70
C PHE A 550 6.01 -20.14 -31.31
N LEU A 551 6.49 -21.01 -32.20
CA LEU A 551 7.77 -20.82 -32.88
C LEU A 551 7.74 -19.63 -33.84
N ASP A 552 6.64 -19.45 -34.61
CA ASP A 552 6.45 -18.31 -35.51
C ASP A 552 6.43 -16.97 -34.77
N VAL A 553 5.69 -16.88 -33.67
CA VAL A 553 5.66 -15.68 -32.84
C VAL A 553 7.04 -15.39 -32.24
N LEU A 554 7.76 -16.41 -31.79
CA LEU A 554 9.05 -16.24 -31.12
C LEU A 554 10.18 -15.89 -32.09
N PHE A 555 10.34 -16.59 -33.20
CA PHE A 555 11.46 -16.46 -34.11
C PHE A 555 11.09 -15.80 -35.45
N GLY A 556 9.80 -15.75 -35.80
CA GLY A 556 9.27 -15.26 -37.07
C GLY A 556 9.30 -16.31 -38.18
N GLU A 557 8.32 -16.23 -39.12
CA GLU A 557 8.11 -17.19 -40.21
C GLU A 557 9.39 -17.52 -41.00
N ARG A 558 10.30 -16.55 -41.24
CA ARG A 558 11.54 -16.77 -41.99
C ARG A 558 12.47 -17.79 -41.35
N GLN A 559 12.53 -17.84 -40.02
CA GLN A 559 13.40 -18.75 -39.25
C GLN A 559 12.77 -20.14 -39.15
N VAL A 560 11.45 -20.23 -39.25
CA VAL A 560 10.64 -21.44 -39.01
C VAL A 560 10.20 -22.12 -40.31
N ARG A 561 10.38 -21.46 -41.49
CA ARG A 561 10.00 -22.01 -42.80
C ARG A 561 10.45 -23.43 -43.09
N GLY A 562 11.54 -23.91 -42.54
CA GLY A 562 12.01 -25.28 -42.70
C GLY A 562 11.27 -26.34 -41.85
N LEU A 563 10.25 -25.95 -41.08
CA LEU A 563 9.39 -26.88 -40.33
C LEU A 563 8.13 -27.31 -41.09
N SER A 564 7.78 -26.63 -42.19
CA SER A 564 6.55 -26.86 -42.96
C SER A 564 6.72 -27.66 -44.24
N ASP A 565 7.93 -27.75 -44.81
CA ASP A 565 8.21 -28.48 -46.02
C ASP A 565 9.29 -29.56 -45.79
N ASP A 566 9.22 -30.71 -46.39
CA ASP A 566 10.15 -31.88 -46.47
C ASP A 566 11.53 -31.76 -45.77
N GLY A 567 11.69 -30.83 -44.88
CA GLY A 567 12.87 -30.53 -44.08
C GLY A 567 12.94 -31.39 -42.82
N ASP A 568 14.13 -31.55 -42.28
CA ASP A 568 14.37 -32.18 -40.99
C ASP A 568 13.99 -31.20 -39.79
N PRO A 569 12.84 -31.38 -39.14
CA PRO A 569 12.41 -30.51 -38.05
C PRO A 569 13.42 -30.46 -36.90
N GLY A 570 14.08 -31.60 -36.63
CA GLY A 570 15.10 -31.70 -35.58
C GLY A 570 16.29 -30.78 -35.83
N ARG A 571 16.72 -30.65 -37.07
CA ARG A 571 17.83 -29.76 -37.44
C ARG A 571 17.46 -28.28 -37.30
N VAL A 572 16.22 -27.91 -37.65
CA VAL A 572 15.73 -26.53 -37.49
C VAL A 572 15.63 -26.17 -36.00
N LEU A 573 15.01 -27.02 -35.17
CA LEU A 573 14.88 -26.81 -33.72
C LEU A 573 16.26 -26.76 -33.04
N SER A 574 17.21 -27.62 -33.42
CA SER A 574 18.59 -27.58 -32.91
C SER A 574 19.27 -26.24 -33.20
N ARG A 575 19.09 -25.72 -34.44
CA ARG A 575 19.63 -24.41 -34.84
C ARG A 575 19.00 -23.27 -34.03
N LEU A 576 17.66 -23.28 -33.84
CA LEU A 576 16.96 -22.27 -33.06
C LEU A 576 17.41 -22.30 -31.59
N LEU A 577 17.61 -23.50 -31.04
CA LEU A 577 18.06 -23.68 -29.66
C LEU A 577 19.51 -23.17 -29.47
N SER A 578 20.42 -23.51 -30.39
CA SER A 578 21.82 -23.12 -30.28
C SER A 578 22.06 -21.61 -30.45
N ARG A 579 21.18 -20.91 -31.18
CA ARG A 579 21.27 -19.49 -31.43
C ARG A 579 20.16 -18.68 -30.71
N PHE A 580 19.54 -19.25 -29.68
CA PHE A 580 18.40 -18.66 -28.99
C PHE A 580 18.65 -17.22 -28.52
N ASP A 581 19.76 -16.99 -27.82
CA ASP A 581 20.08 -15.66 -27.28
C ASP A 581 20.39 -14.64 -28.38
N GLU A 582 21.07 -15.05 -29.42
CA GLU A 582 21.40 -14.21 -30.57
C GLU A 582 20.16 -13.81 -31.39
N LEU A 583 19.29 -14.78 -31.67
CA LEU A 583 18.08 -14.53 -32.48
C LEU A 583 17.05 -13.69 -31.71
N LEU A 584 17.02 -13.80 -30.39
CA LEU A 584 16.05 -13.11 -29.53
C LEU A 584 16.63 -11.90 -28.79
N GLU A 585 17.88 -11.51 -29.06
CA GLU A 585 18.54 -10.41 -28.34
C GLU A 585 17.68 -9.13 -28.19
N PRO A 586 17.01 -8.61 -29.22
CA PRO A 586 16.16 -7.42 -29.08
C PRO A 586 14.96 -7.67 -28.14
N LYS A 587 14.34 -8.85 -28.24
CA LYS A 587 13.20 -9.23 -27.38
C LYS A 587 13.65 -9.44 -25.94
N LEU A 588 14.82 -10.03 -25.71
CA LEU A 588 15.41 -10.22 -24.37
C LEU A 588 15.74 -8.87 -23.73
N ARG A 589 16.37 -7.94 -24.46
CA ARG A 589 16.63 -6.58 -23.94
C ARG A 589 15.35 -5.84 -23.55
N ARG A 590 14.29 -5.98 -24.34
CA ARG A 590 13.00 -5.38 -24.04
C ARG A 590 12.35 -6.02 -22.82
N LEU A 591 12.44 -7.35 -22.72
CA LEU A 591 11.96 -8.10 -21.56
C LEU A 591 12.66 -7.64 -20.26
N ASP A 592 13.99 -7.46 -20.28
CA ASP A 592 14.75 -6.92 -19.15
C ASP A 592 14.34 -5.49 -18.78
N ALA A 593 13.98 -4.66 -19.76
CA ALA A 593 13.48 -3.31 -19.50
C ALA A 593 12.10 -3.33 -18.80
N LEU A 594 11.20 -4.21 -19.23
CA LEU A 594 9.89 -4.43 -18.60
C LEU A 594 10.04 -5.01 -17.19
N ASP A 595 10.94 -5.98 -16.99
CA ASP A 595 11.24 -6.57 -15.68
C ASP A 595 11.75 -5.50 -14.71
N ARG A 596 12.71 -4.65 -15.12
CA ARG A 596 13.18 -3.52 -14.28
C ARG A 596 12.06 -2.55 -13.95
N ARG A 597 11.16 -2.24 -14.91
CA ARG A 597 10.02 -1.35 -14.67
C ARG A 597 9.05 -1.96 -13.66
N ALA A 598 8.74 -3.25 -13.78
CA ALA A 598 7.89 -3.94 -12.82
C ALA A 598 8.55 -4.03 -11.43
N ARG A 599 9.85 -4.33 -11.35
CA ARG A 599 10.62 -4.34 -10.08
C ARG A 599 10.68 -2.97 -9.40
N SER A 600 10.53 -1.88 -10.14
CA SER A 600 10.41 -0.55 -9.54
C SER A 600 9.03 -0.25 -8.94
N GLY A 601 8.12 -1.22 -8.95
CA GLY A 601 6.76 -1.12 -8.41
C GLY A 601 5.72 -0.59 -9.41
N TYR A 602 6.07 -0.48 -10.69
CA TYR A 602 5.15 -0.05 -11.72
C TYR A 602 4.37 -1.25 -12.28
N VAL A 603 3.04 -1.22 -12.15
CA VAL A 603 2.15 -2.21 -12.76
C VAL A 603 2.14 -2.03 -14.28
N LEU A 604 2.40 -3.10 -15.01
CA LEU A 604 2.44 -3.08 -16.47
C LEU A 604 1.03 -2.90 -17.04
N ASP A 605 0.91 -1.98 -18.00
CA ASP A 605 -0.34 -1.69 -18.67
C ASP A 605 -0.74 -2.87 -19.60
N PRO A 606 -1.96 -3.43 -19.49
CA PRO A 606 -2.42 -4.53 -20.31
C PRO A 606 -2.65 -4.13 -21.78
N GLU A 607 -3.03 -2.88 -22.06
CA GLU A 607 -3.30 -2.43 -23.44
C GLU A 607 -2.01 -2.27 -24.24
N ASP A 608 -1.03 -1.54 -23.69
CA ASP A 608 0.25 -1.30 -24.38
C ASP A 608 1.20 -2.50 -24.24
N THR A 609 1.58 -2.82 -23.01
CA THR A 609 2.59 -3.87 -22.73
C THR A 609 2.05 -5.27 -22.99
N GLY A 610 0.78 -5.51 -22.70
CA GLY A 610 0.12 -6.79 -22.96
C GLY A 610 0.04 -7.07 -24.45
N TRP A 611 -0.32 -6.08 -25.28
CA TRP A 611 -0.31 -6.20 -26.71
C TRP A 611 1.11 -6.48 -27.25
N GLU A 612 2.11 -5.74 -26.81
CA GLU A 612 3.51 -5.95 -27.16
C GLU A 612 3.99 -7.37 -26.85
N LEU A 613 3.69 -7.88 -25.66
CA LEU A 613 4.05 -9.24 -25.25
C LEU A 613 3.31 -10.31 -26.07
N ALA A 614 2.03 -10.08 -26.39
CA ALA A 614 1.28 -11.00 -27.25
C ALA A 614 1.90 -11.14 -28.64
N GLN A 615 2.37 -10.04 -29.22
CA GLN A 615 3.03 -10.02 -30.52
C GLN A 615 4.47 -10.59 -30.50
N THR A 616 5.15 -10.52 -29.38
CA THR A 616 6.58 -10.88 -29.29
C THR A 616 6.84 -12.22 -28.62
N TRP A 617 5.99 -12.63 -27.65
CA TRP A 617 6.13 -13.84 -26.83
C TRP A 617 4.90 -14.73 -26.83
N GLY A 618 3.83 -14.30 -27.52
CA GLY A 618 2.56 -15.02 -27.60
C GLY A 618 1.53 -14.61 -26.55
N ARG A 619 0.26 -14.97 -26.83
CA ARG A 619 -0.88 -14.62 -25.99
C ARG A 619 -0.78 -15.16 -24.56
N ALA A 620 -0.23 -16.37 -24.39
CA ALA A 620 -0.02 -16.97 -23.09
C ALA A 620 0.95 -16.14 -22.21
N ALA A 621 2.01 -15.59 -22.81
CA ALA A 621 2.96 -14.73 -22.12
C ALA A 621 2.33 -13.38 -21.72
N ALA A 622 1.51 -12.80 -22.59
CA ALA A 622 0.75 -11.59 -22.27
C ALA A 622 -0.24 -11.83 -21.12
N TRP A 623 -0.95 -12.95 -21.14
CA TRP A 623 -1.87 -13.34 -20.06
C TRP A 623 -1.13 -13.60 -18.74
N ALA A 624 0.07 -14.20 -18.79
CA ALA A 624 0.86 -14.48 -17.59
C ALA A 624 1.23 -13.22 -16.79
N VAL A 625 1.23 -12.04 -17.41
CA VAL A 625 1.50 -10.75 -16.75
C VAL A 625 0.26 -9.83 -16.70
N HIS A 626 -0.87 -10.28 -17.21
CA HIS A 626 -2.10 -9.47 -17.22
C HIS A 626 -2.58 -9.22 -15.79
N PRO A 627 -2.96 -7.98 -15.43
CA PRO A 627 -3.43 -7.67 -14.08
C PRO A 627 -4.62 -8.51 -13.61
N ASP A 628 -5.49 -8.92 -14.50
CA ASP A 628 -6.66 -9.75 -14.19
C ASP A 628 -6.34 -11.24 -14.09
N ASN A 629 -5.08 -11.65 -14.28
CA ASN A 629 -4.68 -13.05 -14.11
C ASN A 629 -4.68 -13.42 -12.63
N PRO A 630 -5.58 -14.31 -12.15
CA PRO A 630 -5.69 -14.64 -10.73
C PRO A 630 -4.42 -15.24 -10.13
N ALA A 631 -3.56 -15.86 -10.94
CA ALA A 631 -2.27 -16.39 -10.49
C ALA A 631 -1.30 -15.33 -9.97
N LEU A 632 -1.54 -14.03 -10.30
CA LEU A 632 -0.75 -12.91 -9.82
C LEU A 632 -1.28 -12.27 -8.53
N HIS A 633 -2.47 -12.67 -8.05
CA HIS A 633 -3.19 -11.98 -6.97
C HIS A 633 -2.69 -12.33 -5.57
N GLY A 634 -1.63 -13.13 -5.45
CA GLY A 634 -1.02 -13.46 -4.17
C GLY A 634 -1.83 -14.46 -3.33
N SER A 635 -1.52 -14.53 -2.04
CA SER A 635 -2.11 -15.50 -1.12
C SER A 635 -3.55 -15.14 -0.71
N VAL A 636 -4.38 -16.15 -0.47
CA VAL A 636 -5.74 -15.96 0.08
C VAL A 636 -5.68 -15.46 1.51
N ARG A 637 -4.73 -15.97 2.30
CA ARG A 637 -4.54 -15.56 3.69
C ARG A 637 -4.22 -14.07 3.80
N GLY A 638 -3.37 -13.56 2.90
CA GLY A 638 -3.09 -12.12 2.80
C GLY A 638 -4.33 -11.31 2.38
N ALA A 639 -5.09 -11.83 1.43
CA ALA A 639 -6.33 -11.17 0.97
C ALA A 639 -7.40 -11.09 2.06
N LEU A 640 -7.54 -12.11 2.92
CA LEU A 640 -8.50 -12.15 4.03
C LEU A 640 -8.12 -11.25 5.24
N ARG A 641 -6.94 -10.63 5.22
CA ARG A 641 -6.46 -9.71 6.28
C ARG A 641 -6.17 -8.33 5.71
N PRO A 642 -7.22 -7.60 5.26
CA PRO A 642 -7.04 -6.26 4.72
C PRO A 642 -6.53 -5.30 5.80
N ASP A 643 -5.62 -4.38 5.42
CA ASP A 643 -5.22 -3.28 6.29
C ASP A 643 -6.16 -2.08 6.08
N PRO A 644 -6.95 -1.65 7.08
CA PRO A 644 -7.86 -0.52 6.95
C PRO A 644 -7.15 0.79 6.59
N ARG A 645 -5.87 0.92 6.94
CA ARG A 645 -5.07 2.12 6.63
C ARG A 645 -4.72 2.25 5.15
N GLU A 646 -4.74 1.14 4.41
CA GLU A 646 -4.54 1.11 2.96
C GLU A 646 -5.85 1.23 2.18
N ALA A 647 -6.99 1.21 2.86
CA ALA A 647 -8.30 1.25 2.23
C ALA A 647 -8.53 2.57 1.48
N VAL A 648 -9.15 2.45 0.32
CA VAL A 648 -9.68 3.54 -0.52
C VAL A 648 -11.15 3.26 -0.81
N PRO A 649 -11.96 4.28 -1.16
CA PRO A 649 -13.37 4.03 -1.48
C PRO A 649 -13.48 3.12 -2.71
N ALA A 650 -14.35 2.12 -2.63
CA ALA A 650 -14.65 1.21 -3.74
C ALA A 650 -15.52 1.93 -4.77
N LEU A 651 -14.89 2.78 -5.58
CA LEU A 651 -15.49 3.73 -6.50
C LEU A 651 -14.79 3.68 -7.86
N ARG A 652 -15.59 3.82 -8.92
CA ARG A 652 -15.13 4.07 -10.29
C ARG A 652 -15.87 5.27 -10.84
N LEU A 653 -15.14 6.20 -11.47
CA LEU A 653 -15.74 7.33 -12.18
C LEU A 653 -15.33 7.23 -13.64
N HIS A 654 -16.29 7.19 -14.51
CA HIS A 654 -16.09 7.09 -15.95
C HIS A 654 -17.04 8.03 -16.69
N PRO A 655 -16.75 8.41 -17.94
CA PRO A 655 -17.71 9.15 -18.77
C PRO A 655 -18.97 8.34 -19.01
N PRO A 656 -20.15 8.99 -19.24
CA PRO A 656 -21.39 8.28 -19.60
C PRO A 656 -21.22 7.52 -20.92
N LYS A 657 -21.81 6.33 -21.00
CA LYS A 657 -21.75 5.47 -22.20
C LYS A 657 -22.51 6.04 -23.40
N ASP A 658 -23.45 6.95 -23.15
CA ASP A 658 -24.34 7.54 -24.17
C ASP A 658 -23.81 8.86 -24.78
N GLY A 659 -22.56 9.24 -24.49
CA GLY A 659 -21.98 10.50 -24.94
C GLY A 659 -21.46 10.44 -26.38
N VAL A 660 -21.72 11.49 -27.13
CA VAL A 660 -21.26 11.71 -28.54
C VAL A 660 -19.72 11.82 -28.62
N ASP A 661 -19.02 11.89 -27.49
CA ASP A 661 -17.57 12.06 -27.35
C ASP A 661 -16.82 10.71 -27.17
N GLY A 662 -17.21 9.69 -27.94
CA GLY A 662 -16.77 8.29 -27.78
C GLY A 662 -15.27 8.00 -27.85
N ASP A 663 -14.44 8.88 -28.40
CA ASP A 663 -12.99 8.67 -28.53
C ASP A 663 -12.12 9.47 -27.56
N ASP A 664 -12.66 10.46 -26.85
CA ASP A 664 -11.90 11.34 -25.93
C ASP A 664 -12.15 11.03 -24.44
N ALA A 665 -12.76 9.87 -24.16
CA ALA A 665 -13.18 9.49 -22.81
C ALA A 665 -12.01 9.32 -21.82
N GLY A 666 -10.84 8.95 -22.29
CA GLY A 666 -9.63 8.72 -21.47
C GLY A 666 -9.86 7.72 -20.32
N PRO A 667 -8.82 7.33 -19.57
CA PRO A 667 -8.93 6.34 -18.51
C PRO A 667 -9.85 6.80 -17.36
N PRO A 668 -10.48 5.86 -16.63
CA PRO A 668 -11.33 6.18 -15.48
C PRO A 668 -10.55 6.87 -14.37
N TRP A 669 -11.25 7.66 -13.53
CA TRP A 669 -10.66 8.23 -12.33
C TRP A 669 -10.46 7.16 -11.26
N THR A 670 -9.26 7.13 -10.69
CA THR A 670 -8.86 6.14 -9.69
C THR A 670 -8.83 6.77 -8.29
N PRO A 671 -9.50 6.19 -7.30
CA PRO A 671 -9.42 6.67 -5.92
C PRO A 671 -8.02 6.47 -5.35
N ARG A 672 -7.55 7.48 -4.59
CA ARG A 672 -6.28 7.50 -3.89
C ARG A 672 -6.48 8.01 -2.47
N ARG A 673 -5.56 7.67 -1.58
CA ARG A 673 -5.57 8.17 -0.20
C ARG A 673 -5.23 9.67 -0.14
N ASP A 674 -4.33 10.10 -1.00
CA ASP A 674 -3.93 11.49 -1.19
C ASP A 674 -3.46 11.73 -2.63
N LEU A 675 -3.19 12.99 -2.98
CA LEU A 675 -2.70 13.39 -4.29
C LEU A 675 -1.22 13.83 -4.29
N LEU A 676 -0.47 13.54 -3.23
CA LEU A 676 0.92 14.01 -3.09
C LEU A 676 1.84 13.46 -4.18
N ALA A 677 1.63 12.20 -4.56
CA ALA A 677 2.39 11.54 -5.63
C ALA A 677 1.74 11.67 -7.02
N SER A 678 0.62 12.41 -7.14
CA SER A 678 -0.13 12.53 -8.38
C SER A 678 0.43 13.64 -9.25
N GLY A 679 0.75 13.32 -10.50
CA GLY A 679 1.12 14.29 -11.53
C GLY A 679 -0.08 15.10 -12.05
N PRO A 680 0.16 16.16 -12.81
CA PRO A 680 -0.90 17.08 -13.27
C PRO A 680 -1.93 16.45 -14.23
N CYS A 681 -1.59 15.34 -14.86
CA CYS A 681 -2.45 14.61 -15.81
C CYS A 681 -3.07 13.35 -15.20
N ASP A 682 -2.70 12.96 -13.97
CA ASP A 682 -3.20 11.74 -13.35
C ASP A 682 -4.64 11.90 -12.90
N ARG A 683 -5.55 11.08 -13.42
CA ARG A 683 -6.96 11.07 -13.04
C ARG A 683 -7.17 10.39 -11.70
N HIS A 684 -6.78 11.07 -10.63
CA HIS A 684 -6.90 10.61 -9.26
C HIS A 684 -7.92 11.44 -8.47
N VAL A 685 -8.65 10.80 -7.57
CA VAL A 685 -9.66 11.40 -6.71
C VAL A 685 -9.46 10.93 -5.26
N VAL A 686 -9.72 11.80 -4.30
CA VAL A 686 -9.67 11.48 -2.87
C VAL A 686 -11.06 11.51 -2.28
N GLY A 687 -11.42 10.43 -1.57
CA GLY A 687 -12.65 10.38 -0.79
C GLY A 687 -12.43 10.89 0.63
N GLU A 688 -13.40 11.64 1.14
CA GLU A 688 -13.43 12.13 2.53
C GLU A 688 -14.84 11.89 3.09
N THR A 689 -15.00 10.90 3.99
CA THR A 689 -16.29 10.63 4.65
C THR A 689 -16.49 11.59 5.81
N ASP A 690 -17.68 12.16 5.94
CA ASP A 690 -18.10 12.98 7.07
C ASP A 690 -18.68 12.17 8.24
N ASP A 691 -19.19 12.85 9.27
CA ASP A 691 -19.78 12.22 10.46
C ASP A 691 -21.12 11.52 10.17
N ASP A 692 -21.80 11.87 9.08
CA ASP A 692 -23.06 11.27 8.63
C ASP A 692 -22.87 10.10 7.65
N GLY A 693 -21.62 9.71 7.36
CA GLY A 693 -21.26 8.65 6.42
C GLY A 693 -21.40 9.05 4.94
N VAL A 694 -21.51 10.36 4.64
CA VAL A 694 -21.54 10.89 3.27
C VAL A 694 -20.13 11.02 2.75
N LEU A 695 -19.85 10.47 1.56
CA LEU A 695 -18.56 10.55 0.91
C LEU A 695 -18.45 11.79 0.03
N ALA A 696 -17.57 12.71 0.38
CA ALA A 696 -17.15 13.80 -0.47
C ALA A 696 -15.96 13.38 -1.34
N LEU A 697 -16.02 13.69 -2.63
CA LEU A 697 -14.97 13.44 -3.61
C LEU A 697 -14.23 14.73 -3.93
N ARG A 698 -12.93 14.75 -3.71
CA ARG A 698 -12.05 15.87 -4.02
C ARG A 698 -11.12 15.50 -5.16
N PHE A 699 -11.22 16.22 -6.27
CA PHE A 699 -10.39 16.06 -7.45
C PHE A 699 -9.09 16.86 -7.35
N GLY A 700 -8.16 16.62 -8.27
CA GLY A 700 -6.93 17.41 -8.37
C GLY A 700 -7.17 18.84 -8.84
N ASP A 701 -6.15 19.67 -8.72
CA ASP A 701 -6.12 21.09 -9.10
C ASP A 701 -5.32 21.34 -10.41
N GLY A 702 -4.98 20.27 -11.15
CA GLY A 702 -4.13 20.36 -12.34
C GLY A 702 -2.63 20.46 -12.05
N ARG A 703 -2.22 20.37 -10.78
CA ARG A 703 -0.81 20.26 -10.34
C ARG A 703 -0.58 18.98 -9.56
N SER A 704 -1.45 18.71 -8.60
CA SER A 704 -1.51 17.47 -7.82
C SER A 704 -2.78 16.73 -8.21
N GLY A 705 -2.69 15.90 -9.24
CA GLY A 705 -3.83 15.27 -9.89
C GLY A 705 -4.50 16.16 -10.93
N ALA A 706 -5.11 15.52 -11.93
CA ALA A 706 -5.86 16.21 -12.97
C ALA A 706 -7.10 16.91 -12.38
N ALA A 707 -7.46 18.06 -12.96
CA ALA A 707 -8.74 18.71 -12.69
C ALA A 707 -9.76 18.23 -13.74
N PRO A 708 -11.01 17.88 -13.36
CA PRO A 708 -12.03 17.56 -14.32
C PRO A 708 -12.38 18.77 -15.18
N ARG A 709 -12.62 18.56 -16.49
CA ARG A 709 -12.94 19.67 -17.40
C ARG A 709 -14.33 20.24 -17.06
N PRO A 710 -14.50 21.57 -17.05
CA PRO A 710 -15.81 22.18 -16.86
C PRO A 710 -16.86 21.66 -17.86
N GLY A 711 -18.08 21.40 -17.39
CA GLY A 711 -19.15 20.82 -18.20
C GLY A 711 -19.10 19.30 -18.38
N THR A 712 -18.05 18.63 -17.90
CA THR A 712 -17.94 17.15 -17.98
C THR A 712 -19.01 16.49 -17.12
N ARG A 713 -19.57 15.38 -17.62
CA ARG A 713 -20.43 14.46 -16.88
C ARG A 713 -19.63 13.20 -16.53
N LEU A 714 -19.69 12.77 -15.29
CA LEU A 714 -19.06 11.54 -14.82
C LEU A 714 -20.12 10.62 -14.21
N CYS A 715 -20.13 9.38 -14.59
CA CYS A 715 -20.91 8.33 -13.96
C CYS A 715 -20.13 7.78 -12.78
N ALA A 716 -20.75 7.71 -11.62
CA ALA A 716 -20.19 7.14 -10.40
C ALA A 716 -20.77 5.75 -10.14
N GLU A 717 -19.94 4.74 -10.26
CA GLU A 717 -20.21 3.38 -9.79
C GLU A 717 -19.47 3.17 -8.47
N TYR A 718 -20.18 2.87 -7.41
CA TYR A 718 -19.60 2.63 -6.09
C TYR A 718 -20.37 1.55 -5.33
N ARG A 719 -19.72 0.96 -4.32
CA ARG A 719 -20.35 -0.04 -3.45
C ARG A 719 -20.77 0.60 -2.13
N ILE A 720 -21.85 0.06 -1.55
CA ILE A 720 -22.41 0.44 -0.26
C ILE A 720 -22.35 -0.77 0.66
N GLY A 721 -21.90 -0.58 1.89
CA GLY A 721 -21.68 -1.58 2.92
C GLY A 721 -20.21 -1.63 3.35
N ASN A 722 -19.94 -1.38 4.63
CA ASN A 722 -18.61 -1.26 5.21
C ASN A 722 -18.64 -1.67 6.68
N GLY A 723 -17.48 -1.93 7.25
CA GLY A 723 -17.34 -2.12 8.69
C GLY A 723 -17.60 -3.53 9.20
N GLN A 724 -17.76 -3.64 10.51
CA GLN A 724 -17.87 -4.91 11.24
C GLN A 724 -19.16 -5.71 10.94
N GLU A 725 -20.19 -5.09 10.41
CA GLU A 725 -21.44 -5.78 10.02
C GLU A 725 -21.20 -6.89 9.01
N GLY A 726 -20.12 -6.80 8.22
CA GLY A 726 -19.70 -7.84 7.30
C GLY A 726 -18.95 -9.01 7.91
N ASN A 727 -18.57 -8.98 9.20
CA ASN A 727 -17.90 -10.08 9.87
C ASN A 727 -18.91 -11.11 10.34
N ILE A 728 -19.25 -12.06 9.49
CA ILE A 728 -20.20 -13.12 9.79
C ILE A 728 -19.49 -14.46 9.99
N GLY A 729 -20.15 -15.37 10.72
CA GLY A 729 -19.60 -16.70 11.01
C GLY A 729 -19.40 -17.58 9.79
N ALA A 730 -18.65 -18.66 9.96
CA ALA A 730 -18.59 -19.72 8.96
C ALA A 730 -20.00 -20.30 8.73
N GLU A 731 -20.26 -20.79 7.52
CA GLU A 731 -21.54 -21.36 7.07
C GLU A 731 -22.73 -20.37 7.10
N ALA A 732 -22.50 -19.08 7.28
CA ALA A 732 -23.55 -18.07 7.34
C ALA A 732 -24.01 -17.62 5.95
N VAL A 733 -23.11 -17.49 4.96
CA VAL A 733 -23.45 -17.19 3.57
C VAL A 733 -24.13 -18.40 2.96
N ASN A 734 -25.39 -18.27 2.61
CA ASN A 734 -26.22 -19.39 2.17
C ASN A 734 -27.03 -19.09 0.91
N ARG A 735 -26.88 -17.92 0.32
CA ARG A 735 -27.61 -17.48 -0.88
C ARG A 735 -26.71 -16.83 -1.91
N ILE A 736 -27.10 -17.03 -3.16
CA ILE A 736 -26.49 -16.40 -4.34
C ILE A 736 -27.58 -15.74 -5.18
N ALA A 737 -27.27 -14.61 -5.77
CA ALA A 737 -28.11 -13.94 -6.76
C ALA A 737 -27.30 -13.61 -8.02
N SER A 738 -27.94 -13.50 -9.17
CA SER A 738 -27.34 -13.10 -10.43
C SER A 738 -28.18 -12.06 -11.16
N ARG A 739 -27.49 -11.13 -11.86
CA ARG A 739 -28.17 -10.22 -12.81
C ARG A 739 -28.66 -10.92 -14.08
N VAL A 740 -28.07 -12.08 -14.40
CA VAL A 740 -28.46 -12.85 -15.60
C VAL A 740 -29.49 -13.91 -15.18
N PRO A 741 -30.74 -13.78 -15.67
CA PRO A 741 -31.79 -14.74 -15.35
C PRO A 741 -31.43 -16.15 -15.83
N GLY A 742 -31.80 -17.19 -15.07
CA GLY A 742 -31.63 -18.59 -15.44
C GLY A 742 -30.23 -19.16 -15.37
N VAL A 743 -29.19 -18.32 -15.17
CA VAL A 743 -27.81 -18.80 -15.15
C VAL A 743 -27.48 -19.66 -13.92
N LEU A 744 -28.27 -19.53 -12.86
CA LEU A 744 -28.04 -20.24 -11.57
C LEU A 744 -28.98 -21.44 -11.35
N GLU A 745 -29.69 -21.90 -12.37
CA GLU A 745 -30.68 -23.01 -12.23
C GLU A 745 -30.05 -24.31 -11.68
N HIS A 746 -28.80 -24.57 -11.98
CA HIS A 746 -28.04 -25.74 -11.55
C HIS A 746 -27.26 -25.55 -10.25
N VAL A 747 -27.40 -24.40 -9.59
CA VAL A 747 -26.76 -24.19 -8.28
C VAL A 747 -27.57 -24.86 -7.18
N THR A 748 -26.97 -25.81 -6.50
CA THR A 748 -27.61 -26.63 -5.46
C THR A 748 -27.27 -26.16 -4.05
N GLY A 749 -26.20 -25.40 -3.86
CA GLY A 749 -25.80 -24.89 -2.55
C GLY A 749 -24.74 -23.80 -2.62
N VAL A 750 -24.71 -22.97 -1.56
CA VAL A 750 -23.73 -21.92 -1.35
C VAL A 750 -23.33 -21.93 0.12
N ARG A 751 -22.05 -21.80 0.40
CA ARG A 751 -21.53 -21.75 1.77
C ARG A 751 -20.23 -20.97 1.86
N ASN A 752 -19.94 -20.37 3.01
CA ASN A 752 -18.62 -19.86 3.37
C ASN A 752 -17.99 -20.78 4.43
N PRO A 753 -17.09 -21.69 4.05
CA PRO A 753 -16.48 -22.63 4.98
C PRO A 753 -15.67 -21.94 6.09
N LEU A 754 -15.17 -20.76 5.83
CA LEU A 754 -14.41 -19.90 6.73
C LEU A 754 -15.27 -18.67 7.12
N PRO A 755 -15.10 -18.12 8.33
CA PRO A 755 -15.77 -16.89 8.69
C PRO A 755 -15.34 -15.73 7.77
N ALA A 756 -16.26 -14.79 7.53
CA ALA A 756 -15.89 -13.51 6.94
C ALA A 756 -15.14 -12.66 7.96
N THR A 757 -14.03 -12.09 7.57
CA THR A 757 -13.11 -11.37 8.46
C THR A 757 -12.61 -10.08 7.83
N GLY A 758 -11.94 -9.24 8.62
CA GLY A 758 -11.28 -8.00 8.15
C GLY A 758 -12.20 -6.78 8.10
N GLY A 759 -13.51 -6.95 8.29
CA GLY A 759 -14.43 -5.82 8.43
C GLY A 759 -14.08 -5.00 9.68
N THR A 760 -13.85 -3.71 9.48
CA THR A 760 -13.43 -2.79 10.55
C THR A 760 -14.22 -1.50 10.39
N ASP A 761 -14.79 -1.01 11.48
CA ASP A 761 -15.52 0.25 11.47
C ASP A 761 -14.59 1.45 11.27
N PRO A 762 -15.10 2.59 10.82
CA PRO A 762 -14.32 3.82 10.75
C PRO A 762 -13.66 4.14 12.08
N GLU A 763 -12.37 4.52 12.04
CA GLU A 763 -11.60 4.84 13.24
C GLU A 763 -12.30 5.94 14.05
N PRO A 764 -12.54 5.73 15.35
CA PRO A 764 -13.16 6.75 16.19
C PRO A 764 -12.30 8.03 16.28
N VAL A 765 -12.94 9.19 16.23
CA VAL A 765 -12.26 10.50 16.32
C VAL A 765 -11.39 10.59 17.59
N ALA A 766 -11.84 10.03 18.71
CA ALA A 766 -11.09 10.02 19.97
C ALA A 766 -9.77 9.24 19.89
N GLU A 767 -9.78 8.10 19.21
CA GLU A 767 -8.57 7.27 18.99
C GLU A 767 -7.58 7.97 18.07
N ALA A 768 -8.07 8.54 16.96
CA ALA A 768 -7.24 9.31 16.03
C ALA A 768 -6.54 10.50 16.72
N ARG A 769 -7.23 11.21 17.62
CA ARG A 769 -6.64 12.29 18.42
C ARG A 769 -5.48 11.83 19.30
N LEU A 770 -5.60 10.65 19.91
CA LEU A 770 -4.56 10.08 20.77
C LEU A 770 -3.39 9.51 19.96
N ALA A 771 -3.68 8.95 18.79
CA ALA A 771 -2.69 8.26 17.95
C ALA A 771 -1.89 9.22 17.06
N ALA A 772 -2.54 10.22 16.45
CA ALA A 772 -1.93 11.11 15.48
C ALA A 772 -0.68 11.87 16.02
N PRO A 773 -0.66 12.43 17.25
CA PRO A 773 0.54 13.09 17.76
C PRO A 773 1.75 12.16 17.95
N ARG A 774 1.52 10.85 18.02
CA ARG A 774 2.56 9.84 18.21
C ARG A 774 3.11 9.30 16.90
N GLU A 775 2.42 9.50 15.79
CA GLU A 775 2.80 8.97 14.47
C GLU A 775 4.21 9.38 14.03
N PRO A 776 4.66 10.65 14.16
CA PRO A 776 6.02 11.03 13.81
C PRO A 776 7.12 10.26 14.57
N PHE A 777 6.76 9.67 15.70
CA PHE A 777 7.67 8.89 16.56
C PHE A 777 7.57 7.37 16.34
N ARG A 778 6.59 6.89 15.55
CA ARG A 778 6.40 5.46 15.25
C ARG A 778 7.25 4.96 14.11
N GLY A 779 7.51 5.79 13.13
CA GLY A 779 8.26 5.43 11.95
C GLY A 779 9.74 5.72 12.09
N LEU A 780 10.58 4.69 12.12
CA LEU A 780 12.02 4.85 12.00
C LEU A 780 12.35 5.24 10.56
N LEU A 781 12.68 6.51 10.33
CA LEU A 781 13.13 7.01 9.02
C LEU A 781 14.62 6.77 8.78
N ARG A 782 15.37 6.42 9.84
CA ARG A 782 16.79 6.13 9.81
C ARG A 782 17.16 5.17 10.94
N ALA A 783 17.95 4.15 10.61
CA ALA A 783 18.54 3.26 11.59
C ALA A 783 19.87 3.84 12.11
N VAL A 784 19.96 4.08 13.42
CA VAL A 784 21.16 4.62 14.10
C VAL A 784 21.69 3.62 15.10
N THR A 785 20.83 2.98 15.87
CA THR A 785 21.16 1.96 16.88
C THR A 785 21.00 0.56 16.32
N ALA A 786 21.57 -0.44 16.99
CA ALA A 786 21.35 -1.85 16.65
C ALA A 786 19.87 -2.22 16.71
N GLU A 787 19.16 -1.69 17.72
CA GLU A 787 17.73 -1.93 17.90
C GLU A 787 16.87 -1.37 16.75
N ASP A 788 17.27 -0.22 16.17
CA ASP A 788 16.58 0.34 14.99
C ASP A 788 16.67 -0.62 13.79
N TYR A 789 17.85 -1.21 13.54
CA TYR A 789 18.04 -2.20 12.48
C TYR A 789 17.22 -3.46 12.72
N ALA A 790 17.19 -3.95 13.96
CA ALA A 790 16.36 -5.09 14.34
C ALA A 790 14.86 -4.81 14.14
N THR A 791 14.38 -3.66 14.60
CA THR A 791 12.98 -3.23 14.48
C THR A 791 12.56 -3.12 13.01
N LEU A 792 13.39 -2.48 12.16
CA LEU A 792 13.10 -2.34 10.73
C LEU A 792 13.12 -3.68 9.99
N ALA A 793 14.00 -4.61 10.37
CA ALA A 793 14.03 -5.95 9.81
C ALA A 793 12.79 -6.75 10.23
N ALA A 794 12.40 -6.70 11.51
CA ALA A 794 11.22 -7.39 12.06
C ALA A 794 9.89 -6.81 11.58
N ALA A 795 9.86 -5.58 11.04
CA ALA A 795 8.65 -4.98 10.47
C ALA A 795 8.21 -5.64 9.15
N ARG A 796 8.99 -6.51 8.56
CA ARG A 796 8.62 -7.27 7.36
C ARG A 796 7.70 -8.44 7.71
N SER A 797 6.74 -8.71 6.84
CA SER A 797 5.75 -9.78 7.04
C SER A 797 6.32 -11.21 6.94
N ASP A 798 7.49 -11.37 6.32
CA ASP A 798 8.20 -12.64 6.11
C ASP A 798 9.29 -12.90 7.17
N VAL A 799 9.49 -11.96 8.11
CA VAL A 799 10.41 -12.05 9.23
C VAL A 799 9.60 -12.20 10.52
N GLN A 800 9.84 -13.24 11.28
CA GLN A 800 9.23 -13.45 12.59
C GLN A 800 9.89 -12.55 13.64
N ARG A 801 11.21 -12.55 13.68
CA ARG A 801 12.03 -11.77 14.60
C ARG A 801 13.36 -11.40 13.97
N ALA A 802 13.96 -10.35 14.47
CA ALA A 802 15.31 -9.95 14.11
C ALA A 802 16.04 -9.40 15.32
N ALA A 803 17.36 -9.59 15.33
CA ALA A 803 18.25 -8.94 16.28
C ALA A 803 19.44 -8.35 15.54
N ALA A 804 20.03 -7.29 16.08
CA ALA A 804 21.19 -6.69 15.45
C ALA A 804 22.28 -6.33 16.46
N THR A 805 23.50 -6.25 15.98
CA THR A 805 24.65 -5.72 16.74
C THR A 805 25.44 -4.77 15.84
N LEU A 806 25.99 -3.71 16.43
CA LEU A 806 26.92 -2.82 15.73
C LEU A 806 28.35 -3.22 16.08
N ARG A 807 29.12 -3.61 15.08
CA ARG A 807 30.52 -4.02 15.23
C ARG A 807 31.44 -3.14 14.39
N TRP A 808 32.55 -2.71 14.98
CA TRP A 808 33.62 -2.05 14.26
C TRP A 808 34.45 -3.05 13.46
N ASN A 809 34.55 -2.89 12.13
CA ASN A 809 35.27 -3.82 11.25
C ASN A 809 36.71 -3.38 10.92
N GLY A 810 37.17 -2.28 11.56
CA GLY A 810 38.49 -1.70 11.31
C GLY A 810 38.47 -0.40 10.49
N SER A 811 37.39 -0.16 9.73
CA SER A 811 37.24 1.03 8.89
C SER A 811 35.94 1.79 9.20
N TRP A 812 34.86 1.09 9.47
CA TRP A 812 33.53 1.63 9.81
C TRP A 812 32.68 0.66 10.64
N TYR A 813 31.53 1.10 11.07
CA TYR A 813 30.58 0.24 11.77
C TYR A 813 29.80 -0.65 10.81
N GLU A 814 29.73 -1.93 11.14
CA GLU A 814 28.90 -2.93 10.47
C GLU A 814 27.71 -3.26 11.35
N ALA A 815 26.51 -3.09 10.80
CA ALA A 815 25.27 -3.55 11.41
C ALA A 815 25.05 -5.01 10.98
N GLU A 816 25.40 -5.93 11.90
CA GLU A 816 25.16 -7.37 11.72
C GLU A 816 23.72 -7.68 12.19
N VAL A 817 22.85 -8.04 11.25
CA VAL A 817 21.42 -8.29 11.50
C VAL A 817 21.13 -9.77 11.33
N ALA A 818 20.78 -10.43 12.41
CA ALA A 818 20.34 -11.80 12.41
C ALA A 818 18.83 -11.87 12.18
N VAL A 819 18.41 -12.70 11.25
CA VAL A 819 17.01 -12.85 10.81
C VAL A 819 16.51 -14.24 11.20
N ASP A 820 15.34 -14.25 11.85
CA ASP A 820 14.55 -15.43 12.14
C ASP A 820 13.30 -15.38 11.24
N PRO A 821 13.15 -16.28 10.26
CA PRO A 821 12.08 -16.22 9.27
C PRO A 821 10.76 -16.71 9.86
N LEU A 822 9.64 -16.22 9.33
CA LEU A 822 8.32 -16.70 9.70
C LEU A 822 8.04 -18.05 9.01
N GLY A 823 7.80 -19.11 9.81
CA GLY A 823 7.34 -20.41 9.32
C GLY A 823 8.41 -21.28 8.64
N ALA A 824 9.69 -20.95 8.78
CA ALA A 824 10.81 -21.75 8.29
C ALA A 824 11.94 -21.81 9.33
N PRO A 825 12.70 -22.91 9.42
CA PRO A 825 13.78 -23.06 10.40
C PRO A 825 14.97 -22.12 10.10
N ASP A 826 15.24 -21.83 8.83
CA ASP A 826 16.36 -21.00 8.39
C ASP A 826 15.90 -20.03 7.28
N PRO A 827 16.40 -18.79 7.26
CA PRO A 827 16.09 -17.83 6.21
C PRO A 827 16.74 -18.24 4.88
N SER A 828 15.98 -18.17 3.79
CA SER A 828 16.54 -18.38 2.47
C SER A 828 17.57 -17.28 2.11
N PRO A 829 18.56 -17.55 1.26
CA PRO A 829 19.51 -16.54 0.78
C PRO A 829 18.79 -15.32 0.14
N ARG A 830 17.66 -15.57 -0.50
CA ARG A 830 16.83 -14.53 -1.10
C ARG A 830 16.21 -13.62 -0.02
N LEU A 831 15.65 -14.19 1.04
CA LEU A 831 15.09 -13.40 2.16
C LEU A 831 16.16 -12.51 2.79
N LEU A 832 17.36 -13.04 3.05
CA LEU A 832 18.47 -12.28 3.60
C LEU A 832 18.86 -11.10 2.70
N GLU A 833 18.90 -11.29 1.38
CA GLU A 833 19.22 -10.23 0.44
C GLU A 833 18.08 -9.17 0.38
N GLU A 834 16.82 -9.59 0.40
CA GLU A 834 15.67 -8.68 0.43
C GLU A 834 15.62 -7.84 1.72
N VAL A 835 15.90 -8.45 2.89
CA VAL A 835 16.05 -7.74 4.16
C VAL A 835 17.19 -6.74 4.08
N ARG A 836 18.37 -7.16 3.56
CA ARG A 836 19.52 -6.28 3.37
C ARG A 836 19.18 -5.09 2.48
N ALA A 837 18.55 -5.32 1.33
CA ALA A 837 18.13 -4.27 0.40
C ALA A 837 17.11 -3.31 1.03
N SER A 838 16.20 -3.81 1.84
CA SER A 838 15.24 -3.01 2.60
C SER A 838 15.96 -2.08 3.59
N LEU A 839 16.88 -2.63 4.38
CA LEU A 839 17.61 -1.88 5.41
C LEU A 839 18.56 -0.82 4.82
N HIS A 840 19.03 -0.99 3.58
CA HIS A 840 19.86 0.01 2.89
C HIS A 840 19.18 1.38 2.75
N ARG A 841 17.86 1.45 2.69
CA ARG A 841 17.09 2.71 2.62
C ARG A 841 17.18 3.52 3.92
N PHE A 842 17.36 2.84 5.03
CA PHE A 842 17.30 3.41 6.38
C PHE A 842 18.68 3.53 7.02
N ARG A 843 19.71 2.90 6.45
CA ARG A 843 21.05 2.86 7.05
C ARG A 843 21.65 4.26 7.20
N ARG A 844 22.38 4.45 8.28
CA ARG A 844 23.20 5.64 8.48
C ARG A 844 24.41 5.62 7.53
N ILE A 845 24.82 6.80 7.03
CA ILE A 845 26.10 6.95 6.33
C ILE A 845 27.24 6.47 7.25
N GLY A 846 28.14 5.62 6.76
CA GLY A 846 29.23 5.01 7.54
C GLY A 846 28.85 3.73 8.28
N HIS A 847 27.61 3.21 8.12
CA HIS A 847 27.28 1.86 8.52
C HIS A 847 27.19 0.96 7.29
N ASP A 848 27.77 -0.24 7.38
CA ASP A 848 27.48 -1.32 6.43
C ASP A 848 26.43 -2.25 7.03
N VAL A 849 25.67 -2.95 6.18
CA VAL A 849 24.59 -3.85 6.61
C VAL A 849 24.88 -5.26 6.12
N VAL A 850 24.99 -6.17 7.06
CA VAL A 850 25.18 -7.60 6.81
C VAL A 850 24.02 -8.37 7.44
N THR A 851 23.33 -9.16 6.64
CA THR A 851 22.23 -10.01 7.10
C THR A 851 22.71 -11.46 7.20
N ARG A 852 22.33 -12.15 8.27
CA ARG A 852 22.71 -13.54 8.56
C ARG A 852 21.51 -14.32 9.13
N PRO A 853 21.53 -15.65 9.05
CA PRO A 853 20.64 -16.49 9.84
C PRO A 853 20.85 -16.26 11.34
N ALA A 854 19.82 -16.48 12.14
CA ALA A 854 19.94 -16.59 13.59
C ALA A 854 20.93 -17.71 13.96
N VAL A 855 21.74 -17.47 14.99
CA VAL A 855 22.65 -18.52 15.50
C VAL A 855 21.86 -19.42 16.42
N GLN A 856 21.46 -20.62 15.92
CA GLN A 856 20.78 -21.62 16.72
C GLN A 856 21.77 -22.26 17.70
N VAL A 857 21.42 -22.24 19.00
CA VAL A 857 22.23 -22.83 20.07
C VAL A 857 21.57 -24.08 20.61
N PRO A 858 22.00 -25.27 20.17
CA PRO A 858 21.45 -26.51 20.68
C PRO A 858 21.79 -26.70 22.17
N LEU A 859 20.82 -27.15 22.94
CA LEU A 859 20.94 -27.33 24.39
C LEU A 859 21.01 -28.80 24.79
N ASP A 860 21.77 -29.08 25.88
CA ASP A 860 21.77 -30.37 26.60
C ASP A 860 21.16 -30.13 27.99
N VAL A 861 19.91 -30.59 28.15
CA VAL A 861 19.09 -30.38 29.35
C VAL A 861 18.79 -31.73 30.00
N ALA A 862 18.96 -31.85 31.31
CA ALA A 862 18.53 -32.98 32.10
C ALA A 862 17.70 -32.56 33.31
N LEU A 863 16.56 -33.20 33.45
CA LEU A 863 15.58 -32.94 34.51
C LEU A 863 15.31 -34.23 35.28
N ASP A 864 15.38 -34.16 36.62
CA ASP A 864 14.96 -35.22 37.52
C ASP A 864 13.64 -34.80 38.21
N VAL A 865 12.58 -35.55 37.99
CA VAL A 865 11.24 -35.21 38.49
C VAL A 865 10.73 -36.30 39.42
N LEU A 866 10.29 -35.90 40.62
CA LEU A 866 9.67 -36.81 41.56
C LEU A 866 8.15 -36.69 41.48
N VAL A 867 7.49 -37.82 41.20
CA VAL A 867 6.04 -37.95 41.06
C VAL A 867 5.42 -38.52 42.32
N GLY A 868 4.24 -38.04 42.69
CA GLY A 868 3.47 -38.54 43.82
C GLY A 868 3.00 -40.00 43.68
N PRO A 869 2.90 -40.75 44.78
CA PRO A 869 2.63 -42.22 44.72
C PRO A 869 1.25 -42.57 44.16
N HIS A 870 0.37 -41.60 44.02
CA HIS A 870 -1.00 -41.82 43.52
C HIS A 870 -1.15 -41.51 42.04
N CYS A 871 -0.09 -41.04 41.37
CA CYS A 871 -0.07 -40.68 39.96
C CYS A 871 0.64 -41.76 39.13
N ILE A 872 0.23 -41.87 37.86
CA ILE A 872 0.88 -42.74 36.90
C ILE A 872 2.08 -41.97 36.34
N ALA A 873 3.28 -42.52 36.52
CA ALA A 873 4.54 -41.84 36.17
C ALA A 873 4.60 -41.50 34.65
N ASP A 874 4.14 -42.39 33.80
CA ASP A 874 4.16 -42.23 32.33
C ASP A 874 3.20 -41.16 31.86
N HIS A 875 2.02 -40.98 32.51
CA HIS A 875 1.10 -39.88 32.20
C HIS A 875 1.75 -38.50 32.53
N VAL A 876 2.39 -38.40 33.71
CA VAL A 876 3.10 -37.19 34.09
C VAL A 876 4.28 -36.92 33.16
N ARG A 877 4.99 -37.98 32.74
CA ARG A 877 6.08 -37.86 31.77
C ARG A 877 5.60 -37.35 30.40
N ALA A 878 4.51 -37.88 29.88
CA ALA A 878 3.91 -37.46 28.63
C ALA A 878 3.48 -36.00 28.68
N GLU A 879 2.87 -35.57 29.80
CA GLU A 879 2.47 -34.17 30.02
C GLU A 879 3.67 -33.23 30.12
N LEU A 880 4.74 -33.62 30.81
CA LEU A 880 5.98 -32.85 30.87
C LEU A 880 6.62 -32.69 29.52
N LEU A 881 6.70 -33.76 28.71
CA LEU A 881 7.25 -33.69 27.37
C LEU A 881 6.45 -32.75 26.48
N ARG A 882 5.11 -32.78 26.56
CA ARG A 882 4.23 -31.91 25.77
C ARG A 882 4.37 -30.44 26.14
N ARG A 883 4.66 -30.11 27.41
CA ARG A 883 4.90 -28.72 27.88
C ARG A 883 6.32 -28.24 27.62
N LEU A 884 7.28 -29.14 27.55
CA LEU A 884 8.70 -28.80 27.37
C LEU A 884 9.09 -28.71 25.89
N LEU A 885 8.68 -29.69 25.08
CA LEU A 885 9.13 -29.82 23.68
C LEU A 885 8.34 -28.92 22.72
N PRO A 886 8.88 -28.68 21.49
CA PRO A 886 8.15 -27.99 20.43
C PRO A 886 6.76 -28.58 20.18
N GLY A 887 5.79 -27.73 19.89
CA GLY A 887 4.40 -28.09 19.62
C GLY A 887 3.42 -27.41 20.58
N ARG A 888 2.12 -27.69 20.39
CA ARG A 888 1.07 -27.11 21.24
C ARG A 888 0.93 -27.85 22.56
N GLY A 889 1.06 -27.10 23.63
CA GLY A 889 0.81 -27.57 24.98
C GLY A 889 -0.68 -27.82 25.29
N PRO A 890 -1.02 -28.30 26.49
CA PRO A 890 -2.39 -28.64 26.87
C PRO A 890 -3.36 -27.42 26.91
N ASP A 891 -2.82 -26.24 27.12
CA ASP A 891 -3.56 -24.95 27.17
C ASP A 891 -3.57 -24.22 25.81
N ASP A 892 -3.33 -24.93 24.69
CA ASP A 892 -3.21 -24.44 23.32
C ASP A 892 -2.06 -23.44 23.11
N GLY A 893 -1.19 -23.25 24.12
CA GLY A 893 0.02 -22.45 24.05
C GLY A 893 1.22 -23.21 23.50
N PRO A 894 2.28 -22.53 23.02
CA PRO A 894 3.51 -23.18 22.57
C PRO A 894 4.23 -23.85 23.75
N GLY A 895 4.91 -24.96 23.49
CA GLY A 895 5.81 -25.60 24.46
C GLY A 895 6.97 -24.67 24.86
N PHE A 896 7.64 -24.94 25.98
CA PHE A 896 8.72 -24.07 26.47
C PHE A 896 9.88 -23.90 25.48
N PHE A 897 10.25 -24.97 24.79
CA PHE A 897 11.30 -24.98 23.78
C PHE A 897 10.75 -24.86 22.35
N ASP A 898 9.49 -24.43 22.21
CA ASP A 898 8.94 -24.16 20.90
C ASP A 898 9.73 -23.03 20.22
N PRO A 899 10.13 -23.15 18.95
CA PRO A 899 10.85 -22.11 18.22
C PRO A 899 10.12 -20.75 18.26
N ASP A 900 8.79 -20.77 18.25
CA ASP A 900 7.99 -19.54 18.28
C ASP A 900 7.93 -18.89 19.68
N ALA A 901 8.25 -19.62 20.75
CA ALA A 901 8.31 -19.10 22.12
C ALA A 901 9.68 -18.51 22.47
N LEU A 902 10.75 -18.95 21.82
CA LEU A 902 12.12 -18.53 22.11
C LEU A 902 12.50 -17.32 21.26
N THR A 903 13.31 -16.42 21.82
CA THR A 903 13.74 -15.21 21.12
C THR A 903 15.25 -14.93 21.35
N PHE A 904 15.80 -14.06 20.53
CA PHE A 904 17.22 -13.67 20.56
C PHE A 904 17.69 -13.25 21.94
N GLY A 905 18.87 -13.73 22.35
CA GLY A 905 19.55 -13.34 23.57
C GLY A 905 18.82 -13.70 24.86
N THR A 906 17.67 -14.38 24.79
CA THR A 906 16.88 -14.74 25.98
C THR A 906 17.56 -15.87 26.73
N PRO A 907 17.95 -15.66 28.00
CA PRO A 907 18.60 -16.68 28.78
C PRO A 907 17.63 -17.80 29.17
N VAL A 908 18.10 -19.05 29.13
CA VAL A 908 17.36 -20.20 29.64
C VAL A 908 17.63 -20.34 31.12
N ARG A 909 16.57 -20.29 31.94
CA ARG A 909 16.67 -20.30 33.42
C ARG A 909 16.22 -21.65 33.97
N ALA A 910 17.06 -22.28 34.78
CA ALA A 910 16.73 -23.50 35.52
C ALA A 910 15.44 -23.33 36.38
N GLY A 911 15.27 -22.16 37.02
CA GLY A 911 14.07 -21.85 37.82
C GLY A 911 12.77 -21.84 36.99
N ALA A 912 12.81 -21.38 35.72
CA ALA A 912 11.66 -21.41 34.83
C ALA A 912 11.29 -22.86 34.44
N LEU A 913 12.28 -23.72 34.16
CA LEU A 913 12.07 -25.14 33.89
C LEU A 913 11.47 -25.88 35.11
N ILE A 914 12.00 -25.58 36.29
CA ILE A 914 11.47 -26.15 37.55
C ILE A 914 10.03 -25.71 37.77
N ALA A 915 9.72 -24.40 37.60
CA ALA A 915 8.39 -23.88 37.79
C ALA A 915 7.38 -24.52 36.81
N LEU A 916 7.80 -24.69 35.55
CA LEU A 916 6.96 -25.39 34.54
C LEU A 916 6.74 -26.87 34.92
N CYS A 917 7.75 -27.59 35.34
CA CYS A 917 7.60 -28.98 35.82
C CYS A 917 6.68 -29.06 37.03
N MET A 918 6.82 -28.16 37.99
CA MET A 918 5.99 -28.11 39.21
C MET A 918 4.54 -27.72 38.94
N SER A 919 4.24 -27.08 37.81
CA SER A 919 2.87 -26.76 37.39
C SER A 919 2.07 -27.98 36.92
N VAL A 920 2.77 -29.11 36.60
CA VAL A 920 2.11 -30.36 36.18
C VAL A 920 1.51 -31.07 37.40
N PRO A 921 0.19 -31.38 37.36
CA PRO A 921 -0.44 -32.12 38.45
C PRO A 921 0.24 -33.47 38.71
N GLY A 922 0.57 -33.74 39.95
CA GLY A 922 1.23 -34.99 40.38
C GLY A 922 2.74 -34.88 40.57
N VAL A 923 3.38 -33.79 40.12
CA VAL A 923 4.79 -33.53 40.40
C VAL A 923 4.95 -33.00 41.82
N ARG A 924 5.83 -33.65 42.61
CA ARG A 924 6.16 -33.21 43.98
C ARG A 924 7.45 -32.44 44.07
N ASN A 925 8.42 -32.74 43.24
CA ASN A 925 9.68 -32.03 43.15
C ASN A 925 10.26 -32.13 41.75
N ALA A 926 10.98 -31.10 41.32
CA ALA A 926 11.72 -31.08 40.06
C ALA A 926 13.09 -30.44 40.28
N GLU A 927 14.11 -31.02 39.65
CA GLU A 927 15.48 -30.58 39.73
C GLU A 927 16.08 -30.55 38.33
N VAL A 928 16.77 -29.46 38.00
CA VAL A 928 17.59 -29.38 36.78
C VAL A 928 18.97 -29.88 37.08
N THR A 929 19.31 -31.04 36.60
CA THR A 929 20.62 -31.68 36.83
C THR A 929 21.65 -31.33 35.78
N ARG A 930 21.19 -30.87 34.58
CA ARG A 930 22.07 -30.38 33.52
C ARG A 930 21.38 -29.26 32.76
N LEU A 931 22.12 -28.21 32.49
CA LEU A 931 21.70 -27.08 31.64
C LEU A 931 22.93 -26.44 31.01
N ARG A 932 23.23 -26.82 29.77
CA ARG A 932 24.44 -26.37 29.04
C ARG A 932 24.21 -26.39 27.53
N ARG A 933 25.14 -25.75 26.80
CA ARG A 933 25.20 -25.88 25.35
C ARG A 933 25.61 -27.30 24.97
N LEU A 934 25.00 -27.89 23.95
CA LEU A 934 25.30 -29.25 23.48
C LEU A 934 26.72 -29.32 22.92
N GLN A 935 27.15 -28.27 22.22
CA GLN A 935 28.52 -28.13 21.69
C GLN A 935 29.10 -26.82 22.21
N ALA A 936 30.10 -26.87 23.04
CA ALA A 936 30.85 -25.71 23.46
C ALA A 936 32.10 -25.56 22.54
N PRO A 937 32.22 -24.53 21.68
CA PRO A 937 33.41 -24.29 20.93
C PRO A 937 34.52 -23.81 21.89
N GLY A 938 35.56 -24.64 22.15
CA GLY A 938 36.90 -24.26 22.39
C GLY A 938 37.36 -23.37 23.54
N GLU A 939 36.52 -22.81 24.36
CA GLU A 939 36.86 -22.11 25.60
C GLU A 939 36.65 -23.07 26.75
N GLY A 940 37.73 -23.37 27.49
CA GLY A 940 37.81 -24.28 28.62
C GLY A 940 36.53 -24.35 29.44
N ALA A 941 35.63 -25.18 28.99
CA ALA A 941 34.56 -25.67 29.84
C ALA A 941 35.28 -26.37 30.97
N ALA A 942 35.27 -25.77 32.16
CA ALA A 942 35.65 -26.49 33.37
C ALA A 942 34.84 -27.78 33.36
N ALA A 943 35.50 -28.88 33.02
CA ALA A 943 34.93 -30.20 32.99
C ALA A 943 34.24 -30.42 34.34
N GLY A 944 32.92 -30.41 34.40
CA GLY A 944 32.20 -30.66 35.64
C GLY A 944 31.04 -29.78 36.00
N VAL A 945 30.85 -28.59 35.38
CA VAL A 945 29.69 -27.73 35.72
C VAL A 945 28.50 -28.15 34.86
N GLU A 946 27.58 -28.97 35.38
CA GLU A 946 26.39 -29.43 34.72
C GLU A 946 25.27 -28.36 34.65
N VAL A 947 25.22 -27.48 35.66
CA VAL A 947 24.29 -26.34 35.70
C VAL A 947 25.09 -25.07 36.04
N PRO A 948 24.91 -23.94 35.31
CA PRO A 948 25.57 -22.69 35.63
C PRO A 948 25.33 -22.30 37.10
N PRO A 949 26.34 -21.77 37.82
CA PRO A 949 26.20 -21.39 39.24
C PRO A 949 25.07 -20.41 39.51
N THR A 950 24.72 -19.60 38.51
CA THR A 950 23.62 -18.63 38.56
C THR A 950 22.26 -19.25 38.28
N GLY A 951 22.21 -20.52 37.86
CA GLY A 951 20.99 -21.15 37.35
C GLY A 951 20.51 -20.58 36.01
N GLU A 952 21.35 -19.80 35.32
CA GLU A 952 21.00 -19.10 34.08
C GLU A 952 22.03 -19.42 32.99
N LEU A 953 21.56 -19.99 31.87
CA LEU A 953 22.36 -20.16 30.68
C LEU A 953 22.17 -18.93 29.77
N ARG A 954 23.18 -18.08 29.70
CA ARG A 954 23.15 -16.85 28.92
C ARG A 954 23.43 -17.12 27.44
N LEU A 955 22.65 -16.43 26.60
CA LEU A 955 22.83 -16.40 25.14
C LEU A 955 23.39 -15.03 24.72
N ARG A 956 24.12 -15.03 23.60
CA ARG A 956 24.60 -13.80 22.96
C ARG A 956 23.43 -13.11 22.22
N PRO A 957 23.52 -11.81 21.90
CA PRO A 957 22.41 -11.05 21.30
C PRO A 957 21.86 -11.64 19.99
N LEU A 958 22.68 -12.34 19.19
CA LEU A 958 22.26 -12.94 17.91
C LEU A 958 21.98 -14.44 18.00
N GLU A 959 21.95 -15.01 19.23
CA GLU A 959 21.73 -16.43 19.48
C GLU A 959 20.29 -16.69 19.94
N ILE A 960 19.73 -17.80 19.47
CA ILE A 960 18.43 -18.34 19.92
C ILE A 960 18.65 -19.75 20.46
N ALA A 961 18.08 -20.08 21.61
CA ALA A 961 18.14 -21.45 22.16
C ALA A 961 17.31 -22.40 21.27
N ARG A 962 17.79 -23.64 21.11
CA ARG A 962 17.11 -24.69 20.38
C ARG A 962 17.15 -26.01 21.14
N LEU A 963 16.00 -26.68 21.26
CA LEU A 963 15.92 -28.00 21.84
C LEU A 963 14.73 -28.75 21.22
N ASP A 964 14.96 -29.46 20.12
CA ASP A 964 13.94 -30.24 19.44
C ASP A 964 13.76 -31.63 20.10
N ALA A 965 14.83 -32.16 20.72
CA ALA A 965 14.94 -33.52 21.29
C ALA A 965 14.48 -34.60 20.31
N ASP A 966 14.69 -34.39 19.01
CA ASP A 966 14.36 -35.33 17.94
C ASP A 966 15.50 -36.35 17.80
N ALA A 967 15.14 -37.66 17.82
CA ALA A 967 16.08 -38.75 17.64
C ALA A 967 16.71 -38.76 16.22
N ALA A 968 16.02 -38.21 15.22
CA ALA A 968 16.53 -38.10 13.86
C ALA A 968 17.53 -36.94 13.71
N HIS A 969 17.43 -35.94 14.58
CA HIS A 969 18.25 -34.72 14.58
C HIS A 969 18.86 -34.42 15.95
N PRO A 970 19.73 -35.30 16.48
CA PRO A 970 20.30 -35.13 17.82
C PRO A 970 21.18 -33.89 17.96
N GLU A 971 21.61 -33.30 16.84
CA GLU A 971 22.38 -32.05 16.78
C GLU A 971 21.55 -30.82 17.22
N ASN A 972 20.22 -30.88 17.18
CA ASN A 972 19.30 -29.78 17.50
C ASN A 972 18.99 -29.66 19.01
N GLY A 973 19.61 -30.48 19.81
CA GLY A 973 19.42 -30.42 21.26
C GLY A 973 18.98 -31.75 21.88
N ARG A 974 19.30 -31.92 23.15
CA ARG A 974 19.05 -33.14 23.89
C ARG A 974 18.28 -32.87 25.18
N LEU A 975 17.16 -33.56 25.39
CA LEU A 975 16.42 -33.57 26.64
C LEU A 975 16.51 -34.97 27.31
N VAL A 976 16.94 -34.99 28.56
CA VAL A 976 16.92 -36.20 29.38
C VAL A 976 15.95 -35.99 30.54
N LEU A 977 14.78 -36.61 30.48
CA LEU A 977 13.76 -36.55 31.54
C LEU A 977 13.75 -37.85 32.35
N ARG A 978 14.16 -37.76 33.61
CA ARG A 978 14.12 -38.88 34.55
C ARG A 978 12.96 -38.66 35.51
N VAL A 979 11.98 -39.57 35.41
CA VAL A 979 10.82 -39.56 36.29
C VAL A 979 11.01 -40.63 37.34
N ARG A 980 10.88 -40.28 38.62
CA ARG A 980 10.98 -41.19 39.76
C ARG A 980 9.71 -41.16 40.59
N GLY A 981 9.37 -42.27 41.23
CA GLY A 981 8.11 -42.39 41.98
C GLY A 981 6.91 -42.66 41.11
N GLY A 982 5.72 -42.48 41.65
CA GLY A 982 4.47 -42.84 40.99
C GLY A 982 4.15 -44.35 41.02
N ARG A 983 3.15 -44.74 40.27
CA ARG A 983 2.78 -46.14 40.02
C ARG A 983 3.43 -46.61 38.72
#